data_3eb73a13fb9e350631132a6888e151b5
#
_entry.id   3eb73a13fb9e350631132a6888e151b5
#
_cell.length_a   1.000
_cell.length_b   1.000
_cell.length_c   1.000
_cell.angle_alpha   90.00
_cell.angle_beta   90.00
_cell.angle_gamma   90.00
#
_symmetry.space_group_name_H-M   'P 1'
#
loop_
_entity.id
_entity.type
_entity.pdbx_description
1 polymer ?
#
loop_
_entity_poly.entity_id
_entity_poly.type
_entity_poly.pdbx_seq_one_letter_code
_entity_poly.pdbx_strand_id
1 'polypeptide(L)'
;MXXXXXAWPGLAHFLEHLLFLGTERFPASENLMTFVQRHGGQVNASTRERTTDFFFELPQAVFAQGLERLCDMLARPRMTMADQLREREVLHAEFIAWVGDSAARDQARRLASINPQHPLRGFHAGNRYSLSVPNPAFQQALQDFYRCFYQAGQMTLCLSGPLPMAELETLAINHGAMFASGVKAIQQPPPPLIANRPKADEQNHLLFAFEDLPDKSDEALAFFCHWLNATQPGGLIAELVDRGLASSLKAAPLYQFGGQLLLDIELKDALANTLTLNSLFFSWLDFFKAHWPLLVEQYQRLEQRRLHMLGALALAHHYCRETPAQLSAQGQEALRALLEQFTPDALIGSALADTHSIEQVNWRLPAPNPFLDTALTNSDEAAFYLRWELPSPQPTLWRMLDTGLKPLIEDARQAGVTLTFSAYGPYWQLQLNGLREPMVAVIEHALHRLQRAEPASLAGDEPELIPIRQLLKQLADHYLSSEPQLTVGDLPSVWAASRWISFASGFSAASQPLIDATLNAAPGVRQTDSPKPPATFPGKRWTTEASSSLEDAVLVFCPAPTASIEDEAAWRLLAHVSQALFYQRLRVELQLGYAVFSGIRQINGRTGLLFGAQSPSCDAGQLFQHIETFIGRLPERVRDADVSEQIKALSAQFEPSSMPDQQQTDMQWQAHLAGHQGSHSQALQRALSNLDTHSLLTATEQLTNATGGWLIVANRPANAAIPLSLPER
;
A
#
# COMPACT_ATOMS: atom_id res chain seq x y z
N MET A 1 20.21 -16.54 -1.62
CA MET A 1 19.24 -16.98 -2.60
C MET A 1 19.49 -16.49 -4.02
N UNK A 2 20.05 -15.52 -4.15
CA UNK A 2 20.35 -14.96 -5.41
C UNK A 2 21.29 -15.73 -6.27
N UNK A 3 22.00 -16.39 -5.71
CA UNK A 3 22.95 -17.14 -6.42
C UNK A 3 22.39 -18.36 -7.06
N UNK A 4 21.59 -18.73 -6.64
CA UNK A 4 20.91 -19.88 -7.09
C UNK A 4 20.06 -19.63 -8.29
N UNK A 5 19.89 -18.57 -8.38
CA UNK A 5 19.01 -18.22 -9.44
C UNK A 5 19.67 -17.96 -10.76
N UNK A 6 20.75 -18.01 -10.64
CA UNK A 6 21.43 -17.86 -11.87
C UNK A 6 21.06 -18.86 -12.94
N ALA A 7 20.87 -20.04 -12.69
CA ALA A 7 20.51 -21.05 -13.73
C ALA A 7 19.05 -21.00 -14.08
N TRP A 8 18.19 -20.73 -13.09
CA TRP A 8 16.73 -20.74 -13.27
C TRP A 8 16.16 -19.41 -12.75
N PRO A 9 16.28 -18.32 -13.50
CA PRO A 9 15.79 -17.02 -13.01
C PRO A 9 14.32 -17.07 -12.62
N GLY A 10 14.03 -16.58 -11.42
CA GLY A 10 12.66 -16.55 -10.90
C GLY A 10 12.29 -17.73 -10.04
N LEU A 11 13.25 -18.64 -9.78
CA LEU A 11 12.93 -19.86 -9.01
C LEU A 11 12.39 -19.54 -7.62
N ALA A 12 12.98 -18.60 -6.90
CA ALA A 12 12.52 -18.24 -5.56
C ALA A 12 11.12 -17.64 -5.60
N HIS A 13 10.86 -16.79 -6.56
CA HIS A 13 9.55 -16.15 -6.76
C HIS A 13 8.51 -17.20 -7.14
N PHE A 14 8.88 -18.14 -7.99
CA PHE A 14 8.00 -19.24 -8.40
C PHE A 14 7.60 -20.07 -7.18
N LEU A 15 8.58 -20.41 -6.36
CA LEU A 15 8.29 -21.20 -5.15
C LEU A 15 7.35 -20.44 -4.21
N GLU A 16 7.54 -19.13 -4.05
CA GLU A 16 6.62 -18.31 -3.26
C GLU A 16 5.18 -18.52 -3.72
N HIS A 17 4.94 -18.48 -5.02
CA HIS A 17 3.58 -18.67 -5.56
C HIS A 17 3.06 -20.07 -5.32
N LEU A 18 3.91 -21.07 -5.53
CA LEU A 18 3.48 -22.47 -5.37
C LEU A 18 3.02 -22.78 -3.95
N LEU A 19 3.70 -22.18 -2.96
CA LEU A 19 3.40 -22.47 -1.56
C LEU A 19 1.99 -22.01 -1.16
N PHE A 20 1.46 -20.98 -1.82
CA PHE A 20 0.13 -20.47 -1.49
C PHE A 20 -1.01 -21.33 -2.02
N LEU A 21 -0.72 -22.32 -2.86
CA LEU A 21 -1.80 -23.08 -3.51
C LEU A 21 -2.46 -24.08 -2.58
N GLY A 22 -1.86 -24.34 -1.41
CA GLY A 22 -2.46 -25.25 -0.44
C GLY A 22 -1.68 -26.53 -0.27
N THR A 23 -2.14 -27.35 0.67
CA THR A 23 -1.51 -28.63 0.98
C THR A 23 -2.57 -29.71 1.00
N GLU A 24 -2.15 -30.96 1.22
CA GLU A 24 -3.09 -32.05 1.42
C GLU A 24 -4.02 -31.76 2.60
N ARG A 25 -3.43 -31.27 3.70
CA ARG A 25 -4.19 -30.99 4.90
C ARG A 25 -5.10 -29.80 4.74
N PHE A 26 -4.62 -28.77 4.04
CA PHE A 26 -5.39 -27.52 3.83
C PHE A 26 -5.49 -27.24 2.33
N PRO A 27 -6.45 -27.89 1.64
CA PRO A 27 -6.61 -27.65 0.20
C PRO A 27 -7.15 -26.24 -0.07
N ALA A 28 -7.41 -25.95 -1.34
CA ALA A 28 -7.76 -24.59 -1.77
C ALA A 28 -8.88 -23.95 -0.95
N SER A 29 -9.87 -24.75 -0.53
CA SER A 29 -11.00 -24.23 0.25
C SER A 29 -10.62 -23.92 1.70
N GLU A 30 -9.48 -24.39 2.18
CA GLU A 30 -9.07 -24.24 3.57
C GLU A 30 -7.63 -23.75 3.71
N ASN A 31 -7.01 -23.34 2.62
CA ASN A 31 -5.62 -22.87 2.68
C ASN A 31 -5.53 -21.53 3.41
N LEU A 32 -4.31 -21.06 3.63
CA LEU A 32 -4.09 -19.84 4.42
C LEU A 32 -4.83 -18.64 3.81
N MET A 33 -4.74 -18.46 2.50
CA MET A 33 -5.36 -17.29 1.86
C MET A 33 -6.88 -17.30 2.04
N THR A 34 -7.51 -18.45 1.78
CA THR A 34 -8.96 -18.57 1.96
C THR A 34 -9.38 -18.37 3.41
N PHE A 35 -8.61 -18.95 4.33
CA PHE A 35 -8.91 -18.82 5.76
C PHE A 35 -8.79 -17.35 6.21
N VAL A 36 -7.74 -16.66 5.78
CA VAL A 36 -7.53 -15.27 6.17
C VAL A 36 -8.63 -14.38 5.59
N GLN A 37 -9.01 -14.60 4.33
CA GLN A 37 -10.10 -13.85 3.72
C GLN A 37 -11.42 -14.05 4.46
N ARG A 38 -11.69 -15.30 4.84
CA ARG A 38 -12.93 -15.62 5.57
C ARG A 38 -13.03 -14.88 6.89
N HIS A 39 -11.90 -14.63 7.54
CA HIS A 39 -11.88 -14.00 8.85
C HIS A 39 -11.48 -12.53 8.82
N GLY A 40 -11.45 -11.93 7.63
CA GLY A 40 -11.26 -10.49 7.50
C GLY A 40 -9.85 -9.99 7.74
N GLY A 41 -8.87 -10.89 7.66
CA GLY A 41 -7.48 -10.51 7.85
C GLY A 41 -6.78 -10.14 6.55
N GLN A 42 -5.46 -10.13 6.61
CA GLN A 42 -4.66 -9.90 5.41
C GLN A 42 -3.51 -10.90 5.37
N VAL A 43 -3.10 -11.24 4.16
CA VAL A 43 -2.05 -12.22 3.92
C VAL A 43 -1.32 -11.81 2.65
N ASN A 44 0.01 -11.96 2.66
CA ASN A 44 0.79 -11.66 1.47
C ASN A 44 2.18 -12.27 1.64
N ALA A 45 3.00 -12.08 0.61
CA ALA A 45 4.39 -12.51 0.63
C ALA A 45 5.19 -11.59 -0.28
N SER A 46 6.51 -11.61 -0.11
CA SER A 46 7.38 -10.87 -1.01
C SER A 46 8.71 -11.60 -1.13
N THR A 47 9.23 -11.63 -2.34
CA THR A 47 10.55 -12.19 -2.62
C THR A 47 11.48 -11.06 -3.04
N ARG A 48 12.58 -10.92 -2.29
CA ARG A 48 13.59 -9.91 -2.56
C ARG A 48 14.91 -10.61 -2.89
N GLU A 49 15.99 -9.85 -2.96
CA GLU A 49 17.29 -10.37 -3.44
C GLU A 49 17.77 -11.56 -2.62
N ARG A 50 17.54 -11.54 -1.31
CA ARG A 50 18.11 -12.55 -0.43
C ARG A 50 17.10 -13.22 0.49
N THR A 51 15.84 -12.78 0.50
CA THR A 51 14.83 -13.30 1.43
C THR A 51 13.49 -13.43 0.74
N THR A 52 12.69 -14.37 1.24
CA THR A 52 11.26 -14.44 0.93
C THR A 52 10.52 -14.36 2.27
N ASP A 53 9.59 -13.42 2.38
CA ASP A 53 8.76 -13.22 3.56
C ASP A 53 7.34 -13.71 3.27
N PHE A 54 6.77 -14.43 4.22
CA PHE A 54 5.35 -14.80 4.19
C PHE A 54 4.72 -14.25 5.47
N PHE A 55 3.58 -13.58 5.36
CA PHE A 55 3.01 -12.94 6.54
C PHE A 55 1.50 -12.87 6.46
N PHE A 56 0.87 -12.81 7.64
CA PHE A 56 -0.57 -12.64 7.73
C PHE A 56 -0.92 -11.92 9.02
N GLU A 57 -2.13 -11.37 9.04
CA GLU A 57 -2.71 -10.76 10.22
C GLU A 57 -4.15 -11.25 10.36
N LEU A 58 -4.50 -11.69 11.57
CA LEU A 58 -5.82 -12.26 11.84
C LEU A 58 -6.30 -11.82 13.23
N PRO A 59 -7.62 -11.83 13.47
CA PRO A 59 -8.11 -11.63 14.83
C PRO A 59 -7.55 -12.69 15.78
N GLN A 60 -7.42 -12.30 17.06
CA GLN A 60 -6.82 -13.17 18.07
C GLN A 60 -7.49 -14.54 18.15
N ALA A 61 -8.82 -14.57 18.03
CA ALA A 61 -9.58 -15.81 18.20
C ALA A 61 -9.20 -16.91 17.21
N VAL A 62 -8.72 -16.55 16.03
CA VAL A 62 -8.37 -17.50 14.99
C VAL A 62 -6.89 -17.45 14.62
N PHE A 63 -6.07 -16.76 15.41
CA PHE A 63 -4.65 -16.59 15.11
C PHE A 63 -3.90 -17.93 15.06
N ALA A 64 -4.12 -18.81 16.05
CA ALA A 64 -3.44 -20.09 16.09
C ALA A 64 -3.75 -20.94 14.86
N GLN A 65 -5.00 -20.92 14.41
CA GLN A 65 -5.40 -21.65 13.21
C GLN A 65 -4.73 -21.10 11.95
N GLY A 66 -4.55 -19.78 11.90
CA GLY A 66 -3.80 -19.16 10.80
C GLY A 66 -2.34 -19.56 10.82
N LEU A 67 -1.72 -19.54 12.00
CA LEU A 67 -0.31 -19.93 12.14
C LEU A 67 -0.10 -21.38 11.74
N GLU A 68 -1.03 -22.26 12.11
CA GLU A 68 -0.96 -23.66 11.72
C GLU A 68 -0.95 -23.81 10.19
N ARG A 69 -1.79 -23.03 9.51
CA ARG A 69 -1.85 -23.07 8.05
C ARG A 69 -0.59 -22.50 7.41
N LEU A 70 -0.05 -21.42 7.97
CA LEU A 70 1.19 -20.87 7.45
C LEU A 70 2.33 -21.88 7.57
N CYS A 71 2.48 -22.49 8.72
CA CYS A 71 3.58 -23.45 8.93
C CYS A 71 3.40 -24.69 8.07
N ASP A 72 2.17 -25.21 7.95
CA ASP A 72 1.93 -26.38 7.11
C ASP A 72 2.22 -26.06 5.64
N MET A 73 1.81 -24.89 5.18
CA MET A 73 2.05 -24.44 3.81
C MET A 73 3.54 -24.42 3.50
N LEU A 74 4.35 -23.93 4.43
CA LEU A 74 5.79 -23.83 4.23
C LEU A 74 6.52 -25.18 4.43
N ALA A 75 5.96 -26.07 5.28
CA ALA A 75 6.62 -27.33 5.63
C ALA A 75 6.21 -28.49 4.71
N ARG A 76 5.03 -28.48 4.14
CA ARG A 76 4.49 -29.61 3.39
C ARG A 76 3.82 -29.21 2.08
N PRO A 77 4.51 -28.47 1.21
CA PRO A 77 3.90 -28.04 -0.06
C PRO A 77 3.71 -29.25 -0.99
N ARG A 78 2.65 -29.19 -1.80
CA ARG A 78 2.38 -30.25 -2.78
C ARG A 78 3.27 -30.12 -4.02
N MET A 79 3.32 -28.94 -4.59
CA MET A 79 4.13 -28.64 -5.78
C MET A 79 3.89 -29.65 -6.91
N THR A 80 2.62 -29.91 -7.22
CA THR A 80 2.29 -30.83 -8.32
C THR A 80 2.67 -30.23 -9.66
N MET A 81 2.91 -31.09 -10.66
CA MET A 81 3.24 -30.63 -11.99
C MET A 81 2.14 -29.73 -12.58
N ALA A 82 0.87 -30.09 -12.37
CA ALA A 82 -0.24 -29.29 -12.86
C ALA A 82 -0.26 -27.89 -12.25
N ASP A 83 -0.04 -27.81 -10.93
CA ASP A 83 0.04 -26.52 -10.24
C ASP A 83 1.20 -25.69 -10.75
N GLN A 84 2.36 -26.34 -10.97
CA GLN A 84 3.53 -25.63 -11.46
C GLN A 84 3.29 -25.01 -12.84
N LEU A 85 2.65 -25.78 -13.73
CA LEU A 85 2.39 -25.27 -15.08
C LEU A 85 1.41 -24.11 -15.06
N ARG A 86 0.40 -24.16 -14.20
CA ARG A 86 -0.54 -23.05 -14.05
C ARG A 86 0.14 -21.81 -13.47
N GLU A 87 0.91 -21.98 -12.38
CA GLU A 87 1.53 -20.82 -11.74
C GLU A 87 2.63 -20.21 -12.59
N ARG A 88 3.32 -21.01 -13.42
CA ARG A 88 4.28 -20.46 -14.36
C ARG A 88 3.63 -19.43 -15.27
N GLU A 89 2.40 -19.69 -15.71
CA GLU A 89 1.68 -18.75 -16.57
C GLU A 89 1.27 -17.50 -15.81
N VAL A 90 0.97 -17.61 -14.52
CA VAL A 90 0.70 -16.44 -13.69
C VAL A 90 1.94 -15.57 -13.58
N LEU A 91 3.10 -16.18 -13.33
CA LEU A 91 4.34 -15.41 -13.26
C LEU A 91 4.67 -14.78 -14.61
N HIS A 92 4.36 -15.46 -15.71
CA HIS A 92 4.56 -14.89 -17.03
C HIS A 92 3.70 -13.64 -17.23
N ALA A 93 2.45 -13.68 -16.76
CA ALA A 93 1.58 -12.50 -16.83
C ALA A 93 2.16 -11.33 -15.99
N GLU A 94 2.70 -11.64 -14.82
CA GLU A 94 3.36 -10.61 -14.02
C GLU A 94 4.59 -10.06 -14.73
N PHE A 95 5.35 -10.91 -15.39
CA PHE A 95 6.51 -10.48 -16.17
C PHE A 95 6.10 -9.53 -17.29
N ILE A 96 5.02 -9.83 -18.00
CA ILE A 96 4.53 -8.95 -19.08
C ILE A 96 4.12 -7.60 -18.49
N ALA A 97 3.42 -7.60 -17.35
CA ALA A 97 3.05 -6.35 -16.68
C ALA A 97 4.29 -5.56 -16.26
N TRP A 98 5.29 -6.25 -15.74
CA TRP A 98 6.53 -5.62 -15.31
C TRP A 98 7.28 -4.99 -16.48
N VAL A 99 7.34 -5.69 -17.62
CA VAL A 99 8.01 -5.17 -18.81
C VAL A 99 7.30 -3.90 -19.31
N GLY A 100 5.99 -3.83 -19.16
CA GLY A 100 5.22 -2.66 -19.56
C GLY A 100 5.24 -1.51 -18.56
N ASP A 101 5.83 -1.72 -17.39
CA ASP A 101 5.87 -0.70 -16.33
C ASP A 101 7.10 0.19 -16.50
N SER A 102 6.88 1.49 -16.67
CA SER A 102 7.99 2.42 -16.90
C SER A 102 8.91 2.52 -15.70
N ALA A 103 8.36 2.48 -14.48
CA ALA A 103 9.20 2.54 -13.26
C ALA A 103 10.10 1.32 -13.14
N ALA A 104 9.58 0.14 -13.48
CA ALA A 104 10.39 -1.08 -13.44
C ALA A 104 11.49 -1.05 -14.47
N ARG A 105 11.19 -0.54 -15.69
CA ARG A 105 12.22 -0.41 -16.72
C ARG A 105 13.30 0.58 -16.32
N ASP A 106 12.91 1.69 -15.68
CA ASP A 106 13.87 2.67 -15.21
C ASP A 106 14.79 2.08 -14.14
N GLN A 107 14.24 1.30 -13.21
CA GLN A 107 15.06 0.65 -12.20
C GLN A 107 16.04 -0.34 -12.82
N ALA A 108 15.58 -1.13 -13.79
CA ALA A 108 16.46 -2.07 -14.49
C ALA A 108 17.59 -1.34 -15.21
N ARG A 109 17.28 -0.18 -15.81
CA ARG A 109 18.31 0.64 -16.48
C ARG A 109 19.33 1.15 -15.48
N ARG A 110 18.89 1.58 -14.29
CA ARG A 110 19.82 2.04 -13.25
C ARG A 110 20.71 0.90 -12.76
N LEU A 111 20.13 -0.28 -12.55
CA LEU A 111 20.91 -1.43 -12.11
C LEU A 111 21.91 -1.89 -13.16
N ALA A 112 21.72 -1.53 -14.43
CA ALA A 112 22.68 -1.83 -15.47
C ALA A 112 24.01 -1.10 -15.24
N SER A 113 24.05 -0.11 -14.36
CA SER A 113 25.27 0.62 -14.01
C SER A 113 26.21 -0.14 -13.09
N ILE A 114 25.73 -1.20 -12.42
CA ILE A 114 26.60 -1.95 -11.53
C ILE A 114 27.26 -3.11 -12.24
N ASN A 115 28.16 -3.76 -11.51
CA ASN A 115 28.96 -4.89 -12.00
C ASN A 115 28.06 -5.97 -12.62
N PRO A 116 28.28 -6.35 -13.90
CA PRO A 116 27.46 -7.40 -14.51
C PRO A 116 27.51 -8.74 -13.78
N GLN A 117 28.57 -9.00 -13.02
CA GLN A 117 28.69 -10.24 -12.27
C GLN A 117 27.93 -10.20 -10.94
N HIS A 118 27.43 -9.03 -10.53
CA HIS A 118 26.72 -8.92 -9.25
C HIS A 118 25.32 -9.50 -9.38
N PRO A 119 24.88 -10.37 -8.45
CA PRO A 119 23.57 -11.01 -8.57
C PRO A 119 22.39 -10.03 -8.61
N LEU A 120 22.55 -8.84 -8.02
CA LEU A 120 21.49 -7.83 -8.02
C LEU A 120 21.08 -7.44 -9.43
N ARG A 121 22.01 -7.54 -10.38
CA ARG A 121 21.73 -7.16 -11.76
C ARG A 121 20.94 -8.20 -12.53
N GLY A 122 20.80 -9.41 -11.98
CA GLY A 122 20.14 -10.53 -12.66
C GLY A 122 18.63 -10.36 -12.79
N PHE A 123 18.05 -11.21 -13.64
CA PHE A 123 16.62 -11.28 -13.81
C PHE A 123 16.04 -12.20 -12.73
N HIS A 124 15.11 -11.69 -11.92
CA HIS A 124 14.61 -12.42 -10.76
C HIS A 124 13.10 -12.67 -10.77
N ALA A 125 12.36 -12.05 -11.68
CA ALA A 125 10.91 -12.20 -11.68
C ALA A 125 10.47 -13.58 -12.16
N GLY A 126 11.14 -14.13 -13.16
CA GLY A 126 10.73 -15.38 -13.77
C GLY A 126 9.70 -15.18 -14.87
N ASN A 127 9.71 -16.05 -15.85
CA ASN A 127 8.72 -16.05 -16.91
C ASN A 127 8.60 -17.47 -17.48
N ARG A 128 7.76 -17.61 -18.50
CA ARG A 128 7.52 -18.91 -19.14
C ARG A 128 8.80 -19.56 -19.64
N TYR A 129 9.76 -18.75 -20.07
CA TYR A 129 10.98 -19.24 -20.71
C TYR A 129 12.10 -19.55 -19.71
N SER A 130 12.11 -18.88 -18.56
CA SER A 130 13.14 -19.13 -17.54
C SER A 130 12.74 -20.26 -16.60
N LEU A 131 11.46 -20.58 -16.50
CA LEU A 131 10.95 -21.60 -15.59
C LEU A 131 10.59 -22.86 -16.41
N SER A 132 11.61 -23.65 -16.71
CA SER A 132 11.46 -24.82 -17.57
C SER A 132 10.87 -26.01 -16.79
N VAL A 133 9.61 -25.90 -16.43
CA VAL A 133 8.95 -26.83 -15.51
C VAL A 133 9.08 -28.31 -15.94
N PRO A 134 8.88 -28.68 -17.22
CA PRO A 134 9.00 -30.10 -17.59
C PRO A 134 10.43 -30.66 -17.51
N ASN A 135 11.43 -29.79 -17.46
CA ASN A 135 12.83 -30.25 -17.45
C ASN A 135 13.16 -30.93 -16.10
N PRO A 136 13.65 -32.20 -16.10
CA PRO A 136 14.01 -32.83 -14.84
C PRO A 136 15.06 -32.09 -14.04
N ALA A 137 16.00 -31.39 -14.71
CA ALA A 137 17.01 -30.59 -14.01
C ALA A 137 16.36 -29.42 -13.27
N PHE A 138 15.33 -28.82 -13.84
CA PHE A 138 14.55 -27.79 -13.16
C PHE A 138 13.85 -28.34 -11.94
N GLN A 139 13.21 -29.49 -12.05
CA GLN A 139 12.53 -30.12 -10.92
C GLN A 139 13.50 -30.41 -9.81
N GLN A 140 14.70 -30.90 -10.14
CA GLN A 140 15.72 -31.16 -9.13
C GLN A 140 16.16 -29.86 -8.46
N ALA A 141 16.36 -28.80 -9.25
CA ALA A 141 16.77 -27.51 -8.71
C ALA A 141 15.69 -26.95 -7.77
N LEU A 142 14.42 -27.10 -8.12
CA LEU A 142 13.30 -26.64 -7.29
C LEU A 142 13.32 -27.37 -5.95
N GLN A 143 13.45 -28.71 -5.99
CA GLN A 143 13.49 -29.50 -4.77
C GLN A 143 14.69 -29.16 -3.91
N ASP A 144 15.87 -29.02 -4.52
CA ASP A 144 17.09 -28.67 -3.79
C ASP A 144 16.98 -27.30 -3.12
N PHE A 145 16.44 -26.32 -3.85
CA PHE A 145 16.23 -24.98 -3.31
C PHE A 145 15.29 -25.03 -2.11
N TYR A 146 14.19 -25.75 -2.26
CA TYR A 146 13.22 -25.89 -1.17
C TYR A 146 13.88 -26.52 0.07
N ARG A 147 14.57 -27.64 -0.11
CA ARG A 147 15.21 -28.33 1.02
C ARG A 147 16.26 -27.47 1.70
N CYS A 148 17.01 -26.71 0.92
CA CYS A 148 18.10 -25.91 1.47
C CYS A 148 17.57 -24.71 2.28
N PHE A 149 16.53 -24.03 1.78
CA PHE A 149 16.13 -22.75 2.36
C PHE A 149 14.84 -22.79 3.17
N TYR A 150 14.05 -23.85 3.07
CA TYR A 150 12.78 -23.95 3.81
C TYR A 150 12.92 -25.02 4.90
N GLN A 151 13.91 -24.85 5.75
CA GLN A 151 14.17 -25.71 6.89
C GLN A 151 14.47 -24.86 8.12
N ALA A 152 14.36 -25.47 9.30
CA ALA A 152 14.35 -24.71 10.57
C ALA A 152 15.59 -23.85 10.77
N GLY A 153 16.76 -24.32 10.33
CA GLY A 153 18.00 -23.54 10.52
C GLY A 153 18.06 -22.27 9.68
N GLN A 154 17.23 -22.17 8.64
CA GLN A 154 17.26 -21.05 7.70
C GLN A 154 16.14 -20.05 7.93
N MET A 155 15.12 -20.41 8.72
CA MET A 155 13.90 -19.62 8.83
C MET A 155 13.86 -18.83 10.14
N THR A 156 13.21 -17.69 10.09
CA THR A 156 12.93 -16.85 11.26
C THR A 156 11.43 -16.66 11.34
N LEU A 157 10.87 -16.94 12.53
CA LEU A 157 9.44 -16.77 12.77
C LEU A 157 9.24 -15.65 13.81
N CYS A 158 8.45 -14.65 13.45
CA CYS A 158 8.13 -13.55 14.36
C CYS A 158 6.62 -13.47 14.57
N LEU A 159 6.20 -13.49 15.82
CA LEU A 159 4.80 -13.39 16.20
C LEU A 159 4.60 -12.12 17.01
N SER A 160 3.50 -11.42 16.75
CA SER A 160 3.18 -10.18 17.43
C SER A 160 1.68 -10.10 17.66
N GLY A 161 1.27 -9.70 18.86
CA GLY A 161 -0.15 -9.57 19.16
C GLY A 161 -0.41 -9.38 20.63
N PRO A 162 -1.68 -9.34 21.04
CA PRO A 162 -2.05 -9.08 22.42
C PRO A 162 -1.95 -10.29 23.36
N LEU A 163 -1.57 -11.44 22.80
CA LEU A 163 -1.42 -12.64 23.65
C LEU A 163 -0.24 -12.49 24.59
N PRO A 164 -0.28 -13.11 25.77
CA PRO A 164 0.89 -13.13 26.66
C PRO A 164 2.11 -13.72 25.98
N MET A 165 3.28 -13.25 26.35
CA MET A 165 4.53 -13.69 25.73
C MET A 165 4.69 -15.22 25.83
N ALA A 166 4.29 -15.82 26.97
CA ALA A 166 4.39 -17.27 27.14
C ALA A 166 3.52 -18.02 26.13
N GLU A 167 2.35 -17.50 25.81
CA GLU A 167 1.47 -18.12 24.81
C GLU A 167 2.04 -18.00 23.41
N LEU A 168 2.59 -16.82 23.08
CA LEU A 168 3.24 -16.65 21.77
C LEU A 168 4.42 -17.61 21.64
N GLU A 169 5.22 -17.76 22.69
CA GLU A 169 6.36 -18.67 22.67
C GLU A 169 5.90 -20.11 22.46
N THR A 170 4.84 -20.53 23.15
CA THR A 170 4.29 -21.88 23.00
C THR A 170 3.83 -22.12 21.55
N LEU A 171 3.13 -21.15 20.97
CA LEU A 171 2.69 -21.26 19.58
C LEU A 171 3.87 -21.38 18.63
N ALA A 172 4.91 -20.58 18.85
CA ALA A 172 6.08 -20.61 18.00
C ALA A 172 6.80 -21.96 18.09
N ILE A 173 6.95 -22.49 19.29
CA ILE A 173 7.62 -23.79 19.49
C ILE A 173 6.81 -24.91 18.86
N ASN A 174 5.51 -24.96 19.13
CA ASN A 174 4.67 -26.05 18.65
C ASN A 174 4.60 -26.09 17.13
N HIS A 175 4.41 -24.94 16.50
CA HIS A 175 4.26 -24.91 15.05
C HIS A 175 5.60 -24.90 14.32
N GLY A 176 6.62 -24.32 14.93
CA GLY A 176 7.96 -24.38 14.37
C GLY A 176 8.54 -25.77 14.32
N ALA A 177 8.05 -26.67 15.17
CA ALA A 177 8.50 -28.05 15.19
C ALA A 177 8.11 -28.81 13.91
N MET A 178 7.21 -28.26 13.10
CA MET A 178 6.82 -28.88 11.82
C MET A 178 7.94 -28.86 10.80
N PHE A 179 8.92 -27.97 10.93
CA PHE A 179 9.94 -27.81 9.90
C PHE A 179 11.07 -28.81 10.09
N ALA A 180 11.59 -29.29 8.96
CA ALA A 180 12.75 -30.19 8.97
C ALA A 180 13.94 -29.45 9.60
N SER A 181 14.75 -30.19 10.38
CA SER A 181 15.98 -29.62 10.88
C SER A 181 17.00 -29.46 9.75
N GLY A 182 17.87 -28.49 9.90
CA GLY A 182 18.88 -28.23 8.90
C GLY A 182 19.88 -27.21 9.39
N VAL A 183 20.89 -26.99 8.59
CA VAL A 183 21.96 -26.06 8.91
C VAL A 183 21.78 -24.81 8.07
N LYS A 184 21.99 -23.64 8.69
CA LYS A 184 21.89 -22.39 7.98
C LYS A 184 22.91 -22.33 6.85
N ALA A 185 22.45 -22.01 5.65
CA ALA A 185 23.32 -21.92 4.48
C ALA A 185 24.33 -20.76 4.65
N ILE A 186 25.56 -21.00 4.25
CA ILE A 186 26.60 -19.98 4.31
C ILE A 186 26.38 -19.03 3.15
N GLN A 187 26.25 -17.73 3.47
CA GLN A 187 26.11 -16.70 2.45
C GLN A 187 27.50 -16.37 1.88
N GLN A 188 27.63 -16.47 0.59
CA GLN A 188 28.88 -16.08 -0.07
C GLN A 188 29.01 -14.56 -0.11
N PRO A 189 30.21 -14.03 0.08
CA PRO A 189 30.40 -12.59 -0.10
C PRO A 189 30.04 -12.19 -1.54
N PRO A 190 29.33 -11.08 -1.72
CA PRO A 190 28.99 -10.67 -3.08
C PRO A 190 30.20 -10.11 -3.82
N PRO A 191 30.20 -10.18 -5.16
CA PRO A 191 31.23 -9.49 -5.92
C PRO A 191 31.14 -7.98 -5.71
N PRO A 192 32.19 -7.22 -6.09
CA PRO A 192 32.10 -5.76 -5.97
C PRO A 192 30.91 -5.19 -6.72
N LEU A 193 30.32 -4.12 -6.18
CA LEU A 193 29.22 -3.45 -6.85
C LEU A 193 29.64 -2.81 -8.16
N ILE A 194 30.89 -2.33 -8.24
CA ILE A 194 31.37 -1.61 -9.41
C ILE A 194 32.55 -2.38 -9.99
N ALA A 195 32.45 -2.76 -11.27
CA ALA A 195 33.61 -3.39 -11.99
C ALA A 195 34.32 -2.34 -12.81
N ASN A 196 33.63 -1.58 -13.63
CA ASN A 196 34.14 -0.46 -14.40
C ASN A 196 33.16 0.70 -14.20
N ARG A 197 33.65 1.92 -14.35
CA ARG A 197 32.77 3.07 -14.23
C ARG A 197 31.91 3.20 -15.49
N PRO A 198 30.65 2.81 -15.44
CA PRO A 198 29.77 3.02 -16.58
C PRO A 198 29.33 4.47 -16.65
N LYS A 199 29.05 4.90 -17.84
CA LYS A 199 28.49 6.22 -18.09
C LYS A 199 27.03 6.06 -18.43
N ALA A 200 26.17 6.03 -17.41
CA ALA A 200 24.75 6.05 -17.63
C ALA A 200 24.26 7.48 -17.45
N ASP A 201 23.49 7.94 -18.40
CA ASP A 201 22.97 9.31 -18.37
C ASP A 201 21.59 9.29 -17.73
N GLU A 202 21.57 9.25 -16.42
CA GLU A 202 20.32 9.25 -15.64
C GLU A 202 20.08 10.64 -15.10
N GLN A 203 19.02 11.30 -15.60
CA GLN A 203 18.73 12.66 -15.21
C GLN A 203 17.90 12.76 -13.93
N ASN A 204 17.14 11.71 -13.62
CA ASN A 204 16.19 11.77 -12.51
C ASN A 204 16.64 10.97 -11.29
N HIS A 205 17.85 10.44 -11.30
CA HIS A 205 18.37 9.65 -10.19
C HIS A 205 19.84 9.91 -9.96
N LEU A 206 20.22 9.93 -8.68
CA LEU A 206 21.62 9.85 -8.27
C LEU A 206 21.80 8.51 -7.60
N LEU A 207 22.73 7.71 -8.09
CA LEU A 207 22.96 6.39 -7.56
C LEU A 207 24.36 6.35 -6.95
N PHE A 208 24.45 5.99 -5.67
CA PHE A 208 25.72 5.94 -4.94
C PHE A 208 26.01 4.52 -4.47
N ALA A 209 27.24 4.08 -4.64
CA ALA A 209 27.68 2.74 -4.25
C ALA A 209 28.79 2.83 -3.21
N PHE A 210 28.70 1.99 -2.18
CA PHE A 210 29.67 1.95 -1.09
C PHE A 210 30.07 0.50 -0.83
N GLU A 211 31.34 0.29 -0.45
CA GLU A 211 31.91 -1.02 -0.20
C GLU A 211 32.60 -1.04 1.16
N ASP A 212 32.72 -2.25 1.70
CA ASP A 212 33.53 -2.50 2.90
C ASP A 212 33.11 -1.63 4.10
N LEU A 213 31.83 -1.40 4.24
CA LEU A 213 31.32 -0.66 5.39
C LEU A 213 31.26 -1.57 6.62
N PRO A 214 31.46 -0.99 7.82
CA PRO A 214 31.37 -1.80 9.04
C PRO A 214 29.94 -2.20 9.38
N ASP A 215 29.81 -3.06 10.39
CA ASP A 215 28.50 -3.48 10.90
C ASP A 215 27.66 -2.27 11.28
N LYS A 216 26.34 -2.39 11.17
CA LYS A 216 25.37 -1.34 11.48
C LYS A 216 25.37 -0.21 10.46
N SER A 217 25.90 -0.46 9.27
CA SER A 217 25.80 0.52 8.19
C SER A 217 24.34 0.72 7.75
N ASP A 218 23.45 -0.26 8.01
CA ASP A 218 22.03 -0.09 7.76
C ASP A 218 21.43 0.99 8.69
N GLU A 219 21.87 1.03 9.96
CA GLU A 219 21.45 2.11 10.86
C GLU A 219 21.94 3.47 10.35
N ALA A 220 23.17 3.51 9.89
CA ALA A 220 23.77 4.74 9.38
C ALA A 220 23.02 5.27 8.17
N LEU A 221 22.70 4.37 7.23
CA LEU A 221 22.00 4.79 6.01
C LEU A 221 20.57 5.21 6.31
N ALA A 222 19.87 4.52 7.22
CA ALA A 222 18.52 4.91 7.62
C ALA A 222 18.52 6.32 8.22
N PHE A 223 19.51 6.61 9.08
CA PHE A 223 19.64 7.94 9.68
C PHE A 223 19.90 9.00 8.60
N PHE A 224 20.82 8.72 7.71
CA PHE A 224 21.15 9.65 6.63
C PHE A 224 19.94 9.93 5.75
N CYS A 225 19.25 8.88 5.33
CA CYS A 225 18.07 9.02 4.46
C CYS A 225 16.95 9.80 5.16
N HIS A 226 16.76 9.57 6.45
CA HIS A 226 15.74 10.29 7.20
C HIS A 226 15.95 11.81 7.10
N TRP A 227 17.19 12.26 7.33
CA TRP A 227 17.46 13.69 7.34
C TRP A 227 17.57 14.27 5.94
N LEU A 228 18.08 13.51 4.98
CA LEU A 228 18.09 13.98 3.59
C LEU A 228 16.68 14.19 3.06
N ASN A 229 15.75 13.32 3.48
CA ASN A 229 14.36 13.40 3.02
C ASN A 229 13.55 14.48 3.72
N ALA A 230 14.12 15.19 4.68
CA ALA A 230 13.42 16.26 5.37
C ALA A 230 13.11 17.41 4.41
N THR A 231 11.88 17.89 4.43
CA THR A 231 11.41 18.92 3.50
C THR A 231 11.39 20.32 4.09
N GLN A 232 11.82 20.48 5.34
CA GLN A 232 11.76 21.77 6.04
C GLN A 232 12.68 22.79 5.40
N PRO A 233 12.38 24.09 5.56
CA PRO A 233 13.26 25.14 5.04
C PRO A 233 14.67 25.01 5.64
N GLY A 234 15.66 25.31 4.83
CA GLY A 234 17.06 25.19 5.22
C GLY A 234 17.70 23.89 4.82
N GLY A 235 16.91 22.90 4.35
CA GLY A 235 17.42 21.64 3.87
C GLY A 235 17.53 21.58 2.36
N LEU A 236 18.08 20.47 1.86
CA LEU A 236 18.34 20.34 0.43
C LEU A 236 17.07 20.36 -0.41
N ILE A 237 16.04 19.63 0.02
CA ILE A 237 14.80 19.54 -0.78
C ILE A 237 14.17 20.93 -0.92
N ALA A 238 14.08 21.68 0.18
CA ALA A 238 13.51 23.02 0.13
C ALA A 238 14.29 23.91 -0.84
N GLU A 239 15.60 23.81 -0.84
CA GLU A 239 16.44 24.63 -1.73
C GLU A 239 16.22 24.25 -3.19
N LEU A 240 16.14 22.94 -3.49
CA LEU A 240 15.90 22.49 -4.85
C LEU A 240 14.55 22.96 -5.38
N VAL A 241 13.52 22.84 -4.52
CA VAL A 241 12.18 23.27 -4.91
C VAL A 241 12.13 24.78 -5.12
N ASP A 242 12.73 25.56 -4.20
CA ASP A 242 12.75 27.02 -4.30
C ASP A 242 13.44 27.50 -5.58
N ARG A 243 14.48 26.80 -6.01
CA ARG A 243 15.21 27.17 -7.23
C ARG A 243 14.57 26.60 -8.50
N GLY A 244 13.52 25.79 -8.36
CA GLY A 244 12.88 25.16 -9.50
C GLY A 244 13.73 24.08 -10.16
N LEU A 245 14.70 23.51 -9.42
CA LEU A 245 15.57 22.48 -9.97
C LEU A 245 14.96 21.10 -9.91
N ALA A 246 14.04 20.87 -8.96
CA ALA A 246 13.30 19.62 -8.85
C ALA A 246 12.05 19.89 -8.03
N SER A 247 11.02 19.09 -8.23
CA SER A 247 9.79 19.24 -7.45
C SER A 247 9.82 18.38 -6.18
N SER A 248 10.64 17.34 -6.16
CA SER A 248 10.79 16.50 -4.96
C SER A 248 12.09 15.70 -5.05
N LEU A 249 12.48 15.15 -3.90
CA LEU A 249 13.64 14.28 -3.78
C LEU A 249 13.30 13.19 -2.77
N LYS A 250 13.64 11.95 -3.09
CA LYS A 250 13.46 10.84 -2.16
C LYS A 250 14.70 9.96 -2.18
N ALA A 251 15.33 9.80 -1.01
CA ALA A 251 16.49 8.92 -0.84
C ALA A 251 16.07 7.64 -0.15
N ALA A 252 16.52 6.52 -0.68
CA ALA A 252 16.20 5.20 -0.10
C ALA A 252 17.28 4.21 -0.45
N PRO A 253 17.54 3.23 0.45
CA PRO A 253 18.47 2.16 0.09
C PRO A 253 17.87 1.29 -1.00
N LEU A 254 18.66 1.00 -2.01
CA LEU A 254 18.28 0.06 -3.07
C LEU A 254 18.81 -1.34 -2.78
N TYR A 255 19.91 -1.45 -2.06
CA TYR A 255 20.52 -2.73 -1.73
C TYR A 255 21.46 -2.56 -0.53
N GLN A 256 21.42 -3.50 0.40
CA GLN A 256 22.30 -3.54 1.56
C GLN A 256 22.63 -4.99 1.89
N PHE A 257 23.89 -5.32 1.83
CA PHE A 257 24.34 -6.64 2.28
C PHE A 257 25.87 -6.71 2.29
N GLY A 258 26.42 -7.34 3.32
CA GLY A 258 27.83 -7.67 3.37
C GLY A 258 28.77 -6.49 3.30
N GLY A 259 28.39 -5.37 3.88
CA GLY A 259 29.20 -4.15 3.85
C GLY A 259 29.00 -3.32 2.60
N GLN A 260 28.12 -3.78 1.69
CA GLN A 260 27.79 -3.04 0.48
C GLN A 260 26.51 -2.27 0.66
N LEU A 261 26.47 -1.04 0.16
CA LEU A 261 25.27 -0.23 0.10
C LEU A 261 25.12 0.36 -1.29
N LEU A 262 23.89 0.37 -1.77
CA LEU A 262 23.52 1.07 -3.00
C LEU A 262 22.39 2.03 -2.63
N LEU A 263 22.68 3.32 -2.71
CA LEU A 263 21.72 4.37 -2.34
C LEU A 263 21.16 5.01 -3.59
N ASP A 264 19.83 5.06 -3.69
CA ASP A 264 19.16 5.69 -4.81
C ASP A 264 18.49 6.98 -4.32
N ILE A 265 18.80 8.08 -4.99
CA ILE A 265 18.17 9.37 -4.75
C ILE A 265 17.35 9.71 -5.98
N GLU A 266 16.04 9.63 -5.85
CA GLU A 266 15.11 9.90 -6.96
C GLU A 266 14.69 11.35 -6.92
N LEU A 267 14.78 12.01 -8.07
CA LEU A 267 14.35 13.40 -8.23
C LEU A 267 13.20 13.44 -9.21
N LYS A 268 12.21 14.28 -8.90
CA LYS A 268 11.08 14.48 -9.82
C LYS A 268 11.21 15.84 -10.48
N ASP A 269 10.89 15.87 -11.78
CA ASP A 269 10.91 17.10 -12.58
C ASP A 269 12.25 17.81 -12.51
N ALA A 270 13.33 17.03 -12.49
CA ALA A 270 14.67 17.58 -12.46
C ALA A 270 14.98 18.26 -13.80
N LEU A 271 15.44 19.49 -13.73
CA LEU A 271 15.90 20.19 -14.93
C LEU A 271 17.24 19.60 -15.38
N ALA A 272 17.58 19.88 -16.64
CA ALA A 272 18.76 19.29 -17.26
C ALA A 272 20.09 19.78 -16.64
N ASN A 273 20.07 20.76 -15.74
CA ASN A 273 21.28 21.30 -15.14
C ASN A 273 21.74 20.43 -13.96
N THR A 274 22.32 19.27 -14.29
CA THR A 274 22.80 18.34 -13.28
C THR A 274 24.01 18.85 -12.50
N LEU A 275 24.78 19.78 -13.08
CA LEU A 275 25.95 20.34 -12.41
C LEU A 275 25.55 21.13 -11.16
N THR A 276 24.54 21.99 -11.28
CA THR A 276 24.08 22.79 -10.15
C THR A 276 23.48 21.88 -9.08
N LEU A 277 22.70 20.87 -9.49
CA LEU A 277 22.08 19.95 -8.58
C LEU A 277 23.12 19.17 -7.79
N ASN A 278 24.15 18.65 -8.48
CA ASN A 278 25.23 17.91 -7.81
C ASN A 278 26.00 18.82 -6.85
N SER A 279 26.28 20.07 -7.25
CA SER A 279 26.96 21.01 -6.37
C SER A 279 26.16 21.28 -5.11
N LEU A 280 24.85 21.47 -5.23
CA LEU A 280 23.99 21.70 -4.07
C LEU A 280 23.96 20.47 -3.17
N PHE A 281 23.86 19.28 -3.77
CA PHE A 281 23.86 18.06 -2.97
C PHE A 281 25.13 17.92 -2.14
N PHE A 282 26.30 18.09 -2.77
CA PHE A 282 27.53 17.93 -2.03
C PHE A 282 27.81 19.07 -1.06
N SER A 283 27.29 20.27 -1.34
CA SER A 283 27.33 21.36 -0.37
C SER A 283 26.51 21.00 0.87
N TRP A 284 25.28 20.51 0.68
CA TRP A 284 24.47 20.06 1.80
C TRP A 284 25.14 18.91 2.54
N LEU A 285 25.72 17.99 1.81
CA LEU A 285 26.39 16.83 2.41
C LEU A 285 27.53 17.29 3.33
N ASP A 286 28.32 18.28 2.90
CA ASP A 286 29.37 18.82 3.75
C ASP A 286 28.80 19.42 5.03
N PHE A 287 27.67 20.12 4.92
CA PHE A 287 26.99 20.64 6.09
C PHE A 287 26.53 19.49 7.00
N PHE A 288 25.94 18.45 6.43
CA PHE A 288 25.48 17.30 7.20
C PHE A 288 26.64 16.61 7.92
N LYS A 289 27.79 16.43 7.22
CA LYS A 289 28.96 15.80 7.82
C LYS A 289 29.40 16.55 9.07
N ALA A 290 29.27 17.88 9.07
CA ALA A 290 29.72 18.71 10.18
C ALA A 290 28.71 18.79 11.32
N HIS A 291 27.43 18.51 11.07
CA HIS A 291 26.38 18.82 12.05
C HIS A 291 25.51 17.63 12.46
N TRP A 292 25.69 16.45 11.88
CA TRP A 292 24.78 15.34 12.16
C TRP A 292 24.69 14.93 13.65
N PRO A 293 25.78 15.10 14.46
CA PRO A 293 25.64 14.72 15.87
C PRO A 293 24.53 15.47 16.60
N LEU A 294 24.20 16.67 16.15
CA LEU A 294 23.15 17.48 16.75
C LEU A 294 21.75 16.92 16.46
N LEU A 295 21.64 15.99 15.50
CA LEU A 295 20.37 15.43 15.10
C LEU A 295 20.07 14.06 15.74
N VAL A 296 21.03 13.49 16.49
CA VAL A 296 20.89 12.13 16.99
C VAL A 296 19.77 12.02 18.02
N GLU A 297 19.69 12.98 18.95
CA GLU A 297 18.70 12.92 20.03
C GLU A 297 17.27 13.00 19.47
N GLN A 298 17.03 13.92 18.54
CA GLN A 298 15.70 14.02 17.94
C GLN A 298 15.37 12.77 17.13
N TYR A 299 16.33 12.21 16.43
CA TYR A 299 16.12 10.97 15.67
C TYR A 299 15.71 9.83 16.59
N GLN A 300 16.35 9.71 17.74
CA GLN A 300 15.98 8.67 18.71
C GLN A 300 14.55 8.85 19.18
N ARG A 301 14.15 10.08 19.46
CA ARG A 301 12.78 10.35 19.90
C ARG A 301 11.76 9.99 18.80
N LEU A 302 12.09 10.34 17.55
CA LEU A 302 11.23 10.02 16.42
C LEU A 302 11.09 8.50 16.23
N GLU A 303 12.20 7.77 16.35
CA GLU A 303 12.18 6.32 16.18
C GLU A 303 11.45 5.61 17.31
N GLN A 304 11.60 6.09 18.55
CA GLN A 304 10.85 5.55 19.67
C GLN A 304 9.35 5.73 19.44
N ARG A 305 8.95 6.91 18.98
CA ARG A 305 7.53 7.18 18.70
C ARG A 305 7.03 6.30 17.58
N ARG A 306 7.83 6.14 16.53
CA ARG A 306 7.46 5.31 15.39
C ARG A 306 7.21 3.86 15.82
N LEU A 307 8.12 3.30 16.62
CA LEU A 307 7.96 1.93 17.10
C LEU A 307 6.71 1.78 17.97
N HIS A 308 6.45 2.77 18.82
CA HIS A 308 5.27 2.75 19.68
C HIS A 308 3.97 2.70 18.87
N MET A 309 3.98 3.30 17.68
CA MET A 309 2.78 3.41 16.85
C MET A 309 2.57 2.19 15.94
N LEU A 310 3.52 1.26 15.85
CA LEU A 310 3.37 0.11 14.95
C LEU A 310 2.27 -0.82 15.44
N GLY A 311 1.41 -1.26 14.52
CA GLY A 311 0.46 -2.31 14.80
C GLY A 311 1.13 -3.67 14.82
N ALA A 312 0.33 -4.72 15.05
CA ALA A 312 0.89 -6.06 15.25
C ALA A 312 1.69 -6.53 14.04
N LEU A 313 1.13 -6.40 12.83
CA LEU A 313 1.82 -6.88 11.64
C LEU A 313 3.09 -6.09 11.36
N ALA A 314 3.00 -4.76 11.46
CA ALA A 314 4.18 -3.91 11.21
C ALA A 314 5.28 -4.20 12.22
N LEU A 315 4.92 -4.49 13.47
CA LEU A 315 5.89 -4.83 14.50
C LEU A 315 6.56 -6.17 14.19
N ALA A 316 5.79 -7.17 13.72
CA ALA A 316 6.36 -8.44 13.31
C ALA A 316 7.34 -8.25 12.15
N HIS A 317 6.97 -7.44 11.16
CA HIS A 317 7.88 -7.11 10.05
C HIS A 317 9.17 -6.47 10.55
N HIS A 318 9.02 -5.50 11.48
CA HIS A 318 10.18 -4.78 12.01
C HIS A 318 11.20 -5.76 12.63
N TYR A 319 10.73 -6.67 13.47
CA TYR A 319 11.63 -7.60 14.13
C TYR A 319 12.10 -8.72 13.23
N CYS A 320 11.27 -9.18 12.31
CA CYS A 320 11.65 -10.26 11.39
C CYS A 320 12.73 -9.82 10.41
N ARG A 321 12.61 -8.59 9.92
CA ARG A 321 13.54 -8.03 8.95
C ARG A 321 14.70 -7.29 9.62
N GLU A 322 14.69 -7.21 10.93
CA GLU A 322 15.72 -6.48 11.71
C GLU A 322 15.89 -5.06 11.18
N THR A 323 14.77 -4.38 10.92
CA THR A 323 14.78 -3.02 10.39
C THR A 323 15.41 -2.06 11.40
N PRO A 324 16.32 -1.16 10.98
CA PRO A 324 16.93 -0.23 11.94
C PRO A 324 15.88 0.68 12.59
N ALA A 325 16.06 0.92 13.90
CA ALA A 325 15.15 1.79 14.66
C ALA A 325 15.91 2.72 15.60
N GLN A 326 17.22 2.86 15.39
CA GLN A 326 18.06 3.70 16.24
C GLN A 326 19.36 4.00 15.51
N LEU A 327 20.12 4.91 16.04
CA LEU A 327 21.50 5.08 15.64
C LEU A 327 22.36 4.80 16.89
N SER A 328 22.76 3.53 17.03
CA SER A 328 23.56 3.09 18.16
C SER A 328 24.99 3.64 18.07
N ALA A 329 25.79 3.40 19.11
CA ALA A 329 27.19 3.78 19.05
C ALA A 329 27.90 3.14 17.85
N GLN A 330 27.63 1.84 17.60
CA GLN A 330 28.16 1.18 16.41
C GLN A 330 27.61 1.81 15.13
N GLY A 331 26.34 2.20 15.13
CA GLY A 331 25.75 2.88 13.99
C GLY A 331 26.41 4.22 13.73
N GLN A 332 26.79 4.95 14.77
CA GLN A 332 27.50 6.21 14.59
C GLN A 332 28.89 5.99 13.99
N GLU A 333 29.57 4.92 14.41
CA GLU A 333 30.85 4.57 13.81
C GLU A 333 30.69 4.21 12.33
N ALA A 334 29.63 3.44 12.02
CA ALA A 334 29.33 3.10 10.63
C ALA A 334 28.98 4.36 9.83
N LEU A 335 28.30 5.31 10.44
CA LEU A 335 27.99 6.57 9.76
C LEU A 335 29.25 7.36 9.44
N ARG A 336 30.18 7.40 10.37
CA ARG A 336 31.47 8.07 10.10
C ARG A 336 32.18 7.43 8.92
N ALA A 337 32.21 6.09 8.87
CA ALA A 337 32.82 5.38 7.76
C ALA A 337 32.09 5.64 6.44
N LEU A 338 30.75 5.63 6.48
CA LEU A 338 29.94 5.94 5.30
C LEU A 338 30.23 7.34 4.78
N LEU A 339 30.26 8.32 5.68
CA LEU A 339 30.46 9.71 5.27
C LEU A 339 31.88 9.94 4.73
N GLU A 340 32.87 9.18 5.21
CA GLU A 340 34.22 9.26 4.63
C GLU A 340 34.22 8.82 3.16
N GLN A 341 33.45 7.78 2.82
CA GLN A 341 33.34 7.30 1.44
C GLN A 341 32.40 8.17 0.60
N PHE A 342 31.58 9.00 1.25
CA PHE A 342 30.54 9.75 0.56
C PHE A 342 31.13 10.98 -0.10
N THR A 343 31.72 10.79 -1.26
CA THR A 343 32.37 11.81 -2.08
C THR A 343 31.79 11.66 -3.49
N PRO A 344 32.12 12.59 -4.40
CA PRO A 344 31.67 12.41 -5.79
C PRO A 344 32.11 11.10 -6.43
N ASP A 345 33.18 10.48 -5.93
CA ASP A 345 33.64 9.19 -6.46
C ASP A 345 32.65 8.07 -6.19
N ALA A 346 31.78 8.20 -5.20
CA ALA A 346 30.77 7.18 -4.91
C ALA A 346 29.59 7.23 -5.88
N LEU A 347 29.44 8.33 -6.61
CA LEU A 347 28.36 8.48 -7.58
C LEU A 347 28.62 7.61 -8.80
N ILE A 348 27.63 6.79 -9.17
CA ILE A 348 27.74 5.94 -10.34
C ILE A 348 26.60 6.28 -11.30
N GLY A 349 26.81 6.02 -12.58
CA GLY A 349 25.76 6.18 -13.57
C GLY A 349 25.53 7.59 -14.06
N SER A 350 26.28 8.58 -13.60
CA SER A 350 26.16 9.91 -14.13
C SER A 350 27.54 10.53 -14.30
N ALA A 351 27.64 11.50 -15.21
CA ALA A 351 28.89 12.18 -15.46
C ALA A 351 29.28 12.99 -14.22
N LEU A 352 30.51 12.81 -13.77
CA LEU A 352 31.00 13.56 -12.62
C LEU A 352 31.10 15.04 -12.99
N ALA A 353 30.34 15.85 -12.27
CA ALA A 353 30.44 17.27 -12.41
C ALA A 353 31.75 17.75 -11.82
N ASP A 354 32.35 18.73 -12.45
CA ASP A 354 33.49 19.40 -11.88
C ASP A 354 32.98 20.19 -10.67
N THR A 355 33.42 19.81 -9.48
CA THR A 355 32.90 20.36 -8.24
C THR A 355 33.59 21.67 -7.82
N HIS A 356 34.26 22.33 -8.74
CA HIS A 356 35.05 23.50 -8.38
C HIS A 356 34.25 24.74 -8.04
N SER A 357 32.95 24.76 -8.29
CA SER A 357 32.13 25.93 -7.91
C SER A 357 31.04 25.49 -6.94
N ILE A 358 31.46 25.20 -5.70
CA ILE A 358 30.50 24.92 -4.64
C ILE A 358 29.81 26.22 -4.26
N GLU A 359 28.52 26.25 -4.51
CA GLU A 359 27.71 27.42 -4.21
C GLU A 359 27.56 27.56 -2.70
N GLN A 360 27.71 28.78 -2.21
CA GLN A 360 27.56 29.08 -0.80
C GLN A 360 26.08 29.18 -0.47
N VAL A 361 25.58 28.19 0.27
CA VAL A 361 24.19 28.16 0.70
C VAL A 361 24.15 28.15 2.23
N ASN A 362 23.22 28.87 2.79
CA ASN A 362 23.04 28.96 4.24
C ASN A 362 22.18 27.79 4.73
N TRP A 363 22.77 26.61 4.79
CA TRP A 363 22.03 25.44 5.26
C TRP A 363 21.70 25.55 6.75
N ARG A 364 20.53 25.03 7.12
CA ARG A 364 20.09 25.01 8.52
C ARG A 364 19.57 23.64 8.86
N LEU A 365 19.73 23.25 10.13
CA LEU A 365 19.15 22.01 10.62
C LEU A 365 17.63 22.10 10.67
N PRO A 366 16.91 20.98 10.50
CA PRO A 366 15.46 21.02 10.57
C PRO A 366 14.98 21.52 11.94
N ALA A 367 13.92 22.34 11.92
CA ALA A 367 13.30 22.77 13.17
C ALA A 367 12.66 21.57 13.89
N PRO A 368 12.64 21.57 15.23
CA PRO A 368 11.97 20.49 15.92
C PRO A 368 10.49 20.39 15.57
N ASN A 369 9.99 19.17 15.53
CA ASN A 369 8.59 18.90 15.24
C ASN A 369 7.71 19.44 16.38
N PRO A 370 6.77 20.36 16.11
CA PRO A 370 5.99 20.97 17.19
C PRO A 370 5.02 20.01 17.86
N PHE A 371 4.73 18.87 17.25
CA PHE A 371 3.76 17.92 17.79
C PHE A 371 4.40 16.83 18.63
N LEU A 372 5.73 16.82 18.77
CA LEU A 372 6.44 15.80 19.54
C LEU A 372 6.58 16.15 21.03
N ASP A 373 6.15 17.34 21.43
CA ASP A 373 6.31 17.77 22.82
C ASP A 373 5.36 17.08 23.79
N THR A 374 4.31 16.44 23.28
CA THR A 374 3.37 15.72 24.15
C THR A 374 3.99 14.40 24.59
N ALA A 375 3.93 14.13 25.89
CA ALA A 375 4.44 12.86 26.41
C ALA A 375 3.56 11.71 25.94
N LEU A 376 4.20 10.57 25.63
CA LEU A 376 3.47 9.35 25.30
C LEU A 376 2.98 8.72 26.59
N THR A 377 1.84 9.18 27.10
CA THR A 377 1.32 8.65 28.34
C THR A 377 0.45 7.42 28.13
N ASN A 378 -0.36 7.43 27.08
CA ASN A 378 -1.20 6.29 26.75
C ASN A 378 -1.42 6.26 25.25
N SER A 379 -1.72 5.10 24.72
CA SER A 379 -1.93 4.90 23.29
C SER A 379 -3.37 5.13 22.87
N ASP A 380 -4.08 6.03 23.52
CA ASP A 380 -5.46 6.35 23.15
C ASP A 380 -5.47 6.93 21.74
N GLU A 381 -6.31 6.34 20.90
CA GLU A 381 -6.42 6.75 19.52
C GLU A 381 -7.75 7.43 19.26
N ALA A 382 -7.76 8.28 18.25
CA ALA A 382 -8.93 9.02 17.86
C ALA A 382 -8.98 9.13 16.35
N ALA A 383 -10.11 9.57 15.84
CA ALA A 383 -10.28 9.83 14.41
C ALA A 383 -11.13 11.07 14.23
N PHE A 384 -10.85 11.79 13.17
CA PHE A 384 -11.55 13.02 12.85
C PHE A 384 -11.73 13.10 11.34
N TYR A 385 -12.96 13.42 10.91
CA TYR A 385 -13.30 13.56 9.49
C TYR A 385 -13.97 14.92 9.29
N LEU A 386 -13.55 15.63 8.25
CA LEU A 386 -14.18 16.89 7.86
C LEU A 386 -14.31 16.87 6.35
N ARG A 387 -15.55 16.92 5.85
CA ARG A 387 -15.82 16.82 4.43
C ARG A 387 -16.56 18.06 3.94
N TRP A 388 -16.02 18.69 2.92
CA TRP A 388 -16.66 19.83 2.25
C TRP A 388 -17.30 19.37 0.96
N GLU A 389 -18.51 19.82 0.71
CA GLU A 389 -19.16 19.65 -0.59
C GLU A 389 -19.02 20.94 -1.37
N LEU A 390 -18.45 20.87 -2.56
CA LEU A 390 -18.23 22.00 -3.45
C LEU A 390 -19.31 22.00 -4.52
N PRO A 391 -19.64 23.19 -5.11
CA PRO A 391 -20.58 23.20 -6.23
C PRO A 391 -20.10 22.38 -7.42
N SER A 392 -18.78 22.32 -7.65
CA SER A 392 -18.19 21.47 -8.68
C SER A 392 -16.77 21.12 -8.26
N PRO A 393 -16.22 20.01 -8.77
CA PRO A 393 -14.84 19.66 -8.43
C PRO A 393 -13.84 20.73 -8.87
N GLN A 394 -12.82 20.93 -8.05
CA GLN A 394 -11.77 21.94 -8.28
C GLN A 394 -10.40 21.24 -8.21
N PRO A 395 -10.05 20.43 -9.21
CA PRO A 395 -8.84 19.58 -9.09
C PRO A 395 -7.54 20.35 -9.00
N THR A 396 -7.40 21.46 -9.74
CA THR A 396 -6.16 22.23 -9.69
C THR A 396 -6.02 22.89 -8.32
N LEU A 397 -7.10 23.49 -7.81
CA LEU A 397 -7.06 24.13 -6.50
C LEU A 397 -6.80 23.12 -5.41
N TRP A 398 -7.38 21.92 -5.51
CA TRP A 398 -7.11 20.87 -4.56
C TRP A 398 -5.62 20.52 -4.51
N ARG A 399 -5.01 20.38 -5.69
CA ARG A 399 -3.57 20.04 -5.74
C ARG A 399 -2.72 21.13 -5.07
N MET A 400 -3.08 22.40 -5.26
CA MET A 400 -2.36 23.49 -4.61
C MET A 400 -2.47 23.39 -3.09
N LEU A 401 -3.68 23.10 -2.60
CA LEU A 401 -3.88 22.94 -1.16
C LEU A 401 -3.16 21.72 -0.60
N ASP A 402 -3.24 20.62 -1.32
CA ASP A 402 -2.57 19.37 -0.89
C ASP A 402 -1.06 19.56 -0.82
N THR A 403 -0.50 20.26 -1.80
CA THR A 403 0.93 20.58 -1.79
C THR A 403 1.30 21.40 -0.57
N GLY A 404 0.46 22.37 -0.22
CA GLY A 404 0.71 23.20 0.97
C GLY A 404 0.60 22.45 2.28
N LEU A 405 -0.12 21.33 2.28
CA LEU A 405 -0.26 20.50 3.49
C LEU A 405 0.89 19.50 3.69
N LYS A 406 1.71 19.26 2.68
CA LYS A 406 2.71 18.18 2.76
C LYS A 406 3.65 18.30 3.96
N PRO A 407 4.20 19.49 4.30
CA PRO A 407 5.04 19.56 5.50
C PRO A 407 4.28 19.20 6.78
N LEU A 408 3.03 19.62 6.88
CA LEU A 408 2.21 19.31 8.04
C LEU A 408 1.89 17.82 8.10
N ILE A 409 1.60 17.21 6.95
CA ILE A 409 1.32 15.77 6.89
C ILE A 409 2.52 14.99 7.44
N GLU A 410 3.73 15.37 7.07
CA GLU A 410 4.92 14.68 7.54
C GLU A 410 5.15 14.89 9.05
N ASP A 411 5.01 16.13 9.52
CA ASP A 411 5.16 16.42 10.95
C ASP A 411 4.12 15.64 11.78
N ALA A 412 2.88 15.60 11.29
CA ALA A 412 1.81 14.86 11.98
C ALA A 412 2.13 13.37 12.01
N ARG A 413 2.58 12.82 10.89
CA ARG A 413 2.92 11.41 10.81
C ARG A 413 3.99 11.03 11.84
N GLN A 414 5.02 11.87 11.96
CA GLN A 414 6.08 11.64 12.93
C GLN A 414 5.55 11.67 14.37
N ALA A 415 4.53 12.46 14.60
CA ALA A 415 3.93 12.57 15.95
C ALA A 415 2.87 11.51 16.23
N GLY A 416 2.58 10.64 15.26
CA GLY A 416 1.63 9.56 15.44
C GLY A 416 0.24 9.84 14.90
N VAL A 417 0.09 10.82 14.01
CA VAL A 417 -1.20 11.18 13.41
C VAL A 417 -1.09 11.07 11.90
N THR A 418 -1.93 10.22 11.31
CA THR A 418 -2.02 10.12 9.85
C THR A 418 -3.02 11.15 9.36
N LEU A 419 -2.55 12.12 8.59
CA LEU A 419 -3.34 13.20 8.02
C LEU A 419 -3.49 12.98 6.53
N THR A 420 -4.71 12.90 6.04
CA THR A 420 -5.00 12.70 4.63
C THR A 420 -5.94 13.78 4.14
N PHE A 421 -5.63 14.40 3.02
CA PHE A 421 -6.50 15.35 2.35
C PHE A 421 -6.79 14.79 0.97
N SER A 422 -8.06 14.49 0.69
CA SER A 422 -8.43 13.80 -0.53
C SER A 422 -9.56 14.54 -1.24
N ALA A 423 -9.71 14.25 -2.53
CA ALA A 423 -10.80 14.77 -3.35
C ALA A 423 -11.47 13.60 -4.06
N TYR A 424 -12.79 13.56 -4.03
CA TYR A 424 -13.56 12.57 -4.76
C TYR A 424 -14.91 13.16 -5.10
N GLY A 425 -15.29 13.10 -6.38
CA GLY A 425 -16.49 13.77 -6.85
C GLY A 425 -16.43 15.26 -6.50
N PRO A 426 -17.52 15.83 -5.97
CA PRO A 426 -17.53 17.24 -5.58
C PRO A 426 -17.03 17.46 -4.15
N TYR A 427 -16.38 16.48 -3.53
CA TYR A 427 -16.02 16.54 -2.12
C TYR A 427 -14.53 16.71 -1.94
N TRP A 428 -14.15 17.54 -0.97
CA TRP A 428 -12.82 17.53 -0.36
C TRP A 428 -12.98 16.97 1.05
N GLN A 429 -12.03 16.12 1.46
CA GLN A 429 -12.13 15.48 2.77
C GLN A 429 -10.80 15.49 3.49
N LEU A 430 -10.84 15.99 4.72
CA LEU A 430 -9.72 15.96 5.65
C LEU A 430 -9.98 14.84 6.63
N GLN A 431 -9.01 13.94 6.79
CA GLN A 431 -9.15 12.78 7.66
C GLN A 431 -7.89 12.65 8.51
N LEU A 432 -8.09 12.51 9.83
CA LEU A 432 -6.99 12.30 10.75
C LEU A 432 -7.28 11.06 11.59
N ASN A 433 -6.26 10.21 11.72
CA ASN A 433 -6.32 9.00 12.54
C ASN A 433 -5.02 8.90 13.33
N GLY A 434 -5.11 8.41 14.55
CA GLY A 434 -3.91 8.15 15.35
C GLY A 434 -4.03 8.64 16.78
N LEU A 435 -2.93 9.09 17.33
CA LEU A 435 -2.89 9.51 18.73
C LEU A 435 -3.74 10.74 18.97
N ARG A 436 -4.57 10.66 20.01
CA ARG A 436 -5.51 11.72 20.33
C ARG A 436 -4.83 13.01 20.75
N GLU A 437 -3.75 12.90 21.55
CA GLU A 437 -3.18 14.07 22.20
C GLU A 437 -2.68 15.14 21.20
N PRO A 438 -1.90 14.80 20.17
CA PRO A 438 -1.48 15.86 19.24
C PRO A 438 -2.53 16.22 18.20
N MET A 439 -3.64 15.49 18.13
CA MET A 439 -4.55 15.60 16.98
C MET A 439 -5.22 16.96 16.87
N VAL A 440 -5.66 17.54 18.01
CA VAL A 440 -6.36 18.83 17.96
C VAL A 440 -5.45 19.92 17.37
N ALA A 441 -4.18 19.94 17.82
CA ALA A 441 -3.22 20.91 17.29
C ALA A 441 -2.99 20.68 15.79
N VAL A 442 -2.94 19.43 15.35
CA VAL A 442 -2.78 19.14 13.93
C VAL A 442 -4.00 19.63 13.13
N ILE A 443 -5.21 19.42 13.67
CA ILE A 443 -6.42 19.92 13.02
C ILE A 443 -6.36 21.44 12.86
N GLU A 444 -5.97 22.15 13.93
CA GLU A 444 -5.87 23.60 13.88
C GLU A 444 -4.91 24.06 12.78
N HIS A 445 -3.73 23.45 12.73
CA HIS A 445 -2.74 23.79 11.71
C HIS A 445 -3.26 23.48 10.30
N ALA A 446 -3.95 22.34 10.14
CA ALA A 446 -4.49 21.97 8.83
C ALA A 446 -5.54 22.97 8.34
N LEU A 447 -6.46 23.35 9.23
CA LEU A 447 -7.50 24.31 8.84
C LEU A 447 -6.91 25.68 8.52
N HIS A 448 -5.87 26.08 9.21
CA HIS A 448 -5.17 27.33 8.91
C HIS A 448 -4.49 27.26 7.53
N ARG A 449 -3.80 26.15 7.25
CA ARG A 449 -3.10 25.98 5.97
C ARG A 449 -4.07 25.93 4.79
N LEU A 450 -5.27 25.37 4.99
CA LEU A 450 -6.24 25.23 3.91
C LEU A 450 -6.86 26.57 3.50
N GLN A 451 -6.59 27.63 4.21
CA GLN A 451 -7.10 28.96 3.84
C GLN A 451 -6.16 29.70 2.88
N ARG A 452 -5.03 29.11 2.54
CA ARG A 452 -4.08 29.67 1.59
C ARG A 452 -3.74 28.64 0.53
N ALA A 453 -3.91 29.03 -0.74
CA ALA A 453 -3.48 28.21 -1.84
C ALA A 453 -2.03 28.58 -2.18
N GLU A 454 -1.10 27.65 -1.97
CA GLU A 454 0.27 27.88 -2.41
C GLU A 454 0.34 27.77 -3.92
N PRO A 455 1.10 28.66 -4.59
CA PRO A 455 1.26 28.51 -6.04
C PRO A 455 1.80 27.11 -6.32
N ALA A 456 1.11 26.38 -7.18
CA ALA A 456 1.56 25.05 -7.55
C ALA A 456 2.81 25.21 -8.40
N SER A 457 3.97 25.13 -7.75
CA SER A 457 5.18 24.95 -8.50
C SER A 457 5.17 23.52 -8.97
N LEU A 458 4.84 23.29 -10.23
CA LEU A 458 5.06 22.01 -10.86
C LEU A 458 4.38 20.86 -10.11
N ALA A 459 3.12 20.67 -10.35
CA ALA A 459 2.51 19.41 -10.00
C ALA A 459 3.27 18.33 -10.77
N GLY A 460 4.18 17.67 -10.10
CA GLY A 460 4.83 16.52 -10.71
C GLY A 460 3.79 15.52 -11.14
N ASP A 461 3.97 14.92 -12.30
CA ASP A 461 3.09 13.86 -12.74
C ASP A 461 3.14 12.75 -11.70
N GLU A 462 1.96 12.33 -11.24
CA GLU A 462 1.90 11.18 -10.34
C GLU A 462 2.43 9.95 -11.06
N PRO A 463 3.07 9.02 -10.33
CA PRO A 463 3.54 7.80 -10.99
C PRO A 463 2.37 7.08 -11.64
N GLU A 464 2.61 6.59 -12.84
CA GLU A 464 1.60 5.85 -13.59
C GLU A 464 1.28 4.55 -12.86
N LEU A 465 0.02 4.38 -12.50
CA LEU A 465 -0.43 3.15 -11.83
C LEU A 465 -0.78 2.09 -12.88
N ILE A 466 -0.70 0.83 -12.47
CA ILE A 466 -1.22 -0.23 -13.35
C ILE A 466 -2.72 0.01 -13.57
N PRO A 467 -3.26 -0.45 -14.70
CA PRO A 467 -4.62 -0.06 -15.07
C PRO A 467 -5.67 -0.31 -14.00
N ILE A 468 -5.65 -1.47 -13.34
CA ILE A 468 -6.71 -1.75 -12.36
C ILE A 468 -6.63 -0.80 -11.17
N ARG A 469 -5.43 -0.40 -10.76
CA ARG A 469 -5.27 0.55 -9.68
C ARG A 469 -5.72 1.95 -10.07
N GLN A 470 -5.49 2.31 -11.33
CA GLN A 470 -5.98 3.60 -11.83
C GLN A 470 -7.51 3.62 -11.83
N LEU A 471 -8.14 2.52 -12.22
CA LEU A 471 -9.60 2.43 -12.17
C LEU A 471 -10.12 2.55 -10.75
N LEU A 472 -9.47 1.88 -9.80
CA LEU A 472 -9.86 1.98 -8.39
C LEU A 472 -9.77 3.40 -7.88
N LYS A 473 -8.69 4.10 -8.24
CA LYS A 473 -8.48 5.48 -7.81
C LYS A 473 -9.56 6.40 -8.36
N GLN A 474 -10.02 6.14 -9.58
CA GLN A 474 -11.00 7.00 -10.24
C GLN A 474 -12.46 6.57 -10.00
N LEU A 475 -12.66 5.46 -9.29
CA LEU A 475 -14.01 4.89 -9.16
C LEU A 475 -15.00 5.87 -8.56
N ALA A 476 -14.64 6.51 -7.45
CA ALA A 476 -15.57 7.43 -6.77
C ALA A 476 -15.92 8.61 -7.67
N ASP A 477 -14.95 9.13 -8.43
CA ASP A 477 -15.23 10.23 -9.36
C ASP A 477 -16.23 9.82 -10.43
N HIS A 478 -16.05 8.62 -10.99
CA HIS A 478 -16.99 8.10 -12.00
C HIS A 478 -18.37 7.86 -11.41
N TYR A 479 -18.40 7.29 -10.19
CA TYR A 479 -19.70 6.99 -9.56
C TYR A 479 -20.47 8.26 -9.23
N LEU A 480 -19.78 9.29 -8.74
CA LEU A 480 -20.42 10.55 -8.34
C LEU A 480 -20.63 11.50 -9.52
N SER A 481 -19.95 11.28 -10.62
CA SER A 481 -20.11 11.90 -11.95
C SER A 481 -20.38 13.40 -11.93
N SER A 482 -19.48 14.15 -11.28
CA SER A 482 -19.55 15.61 -11.27
C SER A 482 -18.64 16.20 -12.34
N GLU A 483 -19.06 17.32 -12.95
CA GLU A 483 -18.26 18.01 -13.96
C GLU A 483 -17.18 18.85 -13.29
N PRO A 484 -15.90 18.62 -13.59
CA PRO A 484 -14.85 19.43 -12.97
C PRO A 484 -14.79 20.83 -13.53
N GLN A 485 -14.39 21.79 -12.67
CA GLN A 485 -14.10 23.15 -13.07
C GLN A 485 -12.67 23.19 -13.62
N LEU A 486 -12.56 23.52 -14.91
CA LEU A 486 -11.25 23.49 -15.58
C LEU A 486 -10.41 24.74 -15.28
N THR A 487 -11.05 25.88 -15.00
CA THR A 487 -10.33 27.07 -14.60
C THR A 487 -10.15 27.09 -13.10
N VAL A 488 -9.03 27.66 -12.64
CA VAL A 488 -8.75 27.73 -11.20
C VAL A 488 -9.70 28.74 -10.57
N GLY A 489 -10.48 28.27 -9.60
CA GLY A 489 -11.39 29.16 -8.88
C GLY A 489 -10.66 30.01 -7.86
N ASP A 490 -11.32 31.09 -7.46
CA ASP A 490 -10.87 31.94 -6.37
C ASP A 490 -11.11 31.23 -5.04
N LEU A 491 -10.06 30.97 -4.28
CA LEU A 491 -10.19 30.13 -3.08
C LEU A 491 -11.21 30.66 -2.07
N PRO A 492 -11.17 31.96 -1.69
CA PRO A 492 -12.22 32.43 -0.76
C PRO A 492 -13.63 32.22 -1.28
N SER A 493 -13.86 32.38 -2.58
CA SER A 493 -15.19 32.16 -3.17
C SER A 493 -15.56 30.68 -3.14
N VAL A 494 -14.61 29.81 -3.40
CA VAL A 494 -14.87 28.36 -3.35
C VAL A 494 -15.25 27.95 -1.93
N TRP A 495 -14.51 28.43 -0.92
CA TRP A 495 -14.85 28.13 0.48
C TRP A 495 -16.22 28.69 0.84
N ALA A 496 -16.53 29.91 0.44
CA ALA A 496 -17.82 30.51 0.76
C ALA A 496 -18.99 29.71 0.22
N ALA A 497 -18.78 29.02 -0.92
CA ALA A 497 -19.81 28.22 -1.54
C ALA A 497 -19.84 26.78 -1.06
N SER A 498 -18.89 26.38 -0.23
CA SER A 498 -18.80 24.99 0.23
C SER A 498 -19.60 24.75 1.51
N ARG A 499 -20.02 23.52 1.69
CA ARG A 499 -20.78 23.11 2.89
C ARG A 499 -20.06 21.93 3.52
N TRP A 500 -19.83 21.98 4.84
CA TRP A 500 -19.07 20.91 5.48
C TRP A 500 -19.86 20.20 6.57
N ILE A 501 -19.50 18.93 6.76
CA ILE A 501 -19.93 18.11 7.88
C ILE A 501 -18.69 17.53 8.53
N SER A 502 -18.80 17.18 9.80
CA SER A 502 -17.68 16.60 10.55
C SER A 502 -18.12 15.38 11.33
N PHE A 503 -17.15 14.55 11.67
CA PHE A 503 -17.37 13.37 12.49
C PHE A 503 -16.11 13.12 13.29
N ALA A 504 -16.27 12.88 14.59
CA ALA A 504 -15.14 12.64 15.49
C ALA A 504 -15.43 11.42 16.35
N SER A 505 -14.38 10.65 16.63
CA SER A 505 -14.48 9.44 17.42
C SER A 505 -13.23 9.31 18.27
N GLY A 506 -13.39 8.81 19.52
CA GLY A 506 -12.27 8.55 20.39
C GLY A 506 -11.80 9.75 21.22
N PHE A 507 -12.50 10.86 21.14
CA PHE A 507 -12.16 12.04 21.91
C PHE A 507 -12.92 12.02 23.24
N SER A 508 -12.24 12.48 24.30
CA SER A 508 -12.86 12.55 25.61
C SER A 508 -13.85 13.72 25.69
N ALA A 509 -14.70 13.71 26.71
CA ALA A 509 -15.60 14.82 26.96
C ALA A 509 -14.84 16.13 27.18
N ALA A 510 -13.63 16.03 27.74
CA ALA A 510 -12.79 17.22 27.94
C ALA A 510 -12.24 17.79 26.63
N SER A 511 -12.03 16.95 25.62
CA SER A 511 -11.49 17.37 24.33
C SER A 511 -12.57 17.92 23.38
N GLN A 512 -13.83 17.57 23.59
CA GLN A 512 -14.90 17.94 22.68
C GLN A 512 -15.07 19.45 22.51
N PRO A 513 -15.02 20.26 23.59
CA PRO A 513 -15.10 21.71 23.41
C PRO A 513 -13.96 22.28 22.59
N LEU A 514 -12.76 21.70 22.71
CA LEU A 514 -11.61 22.16 21.92
C LEU A 514 -11.83 21.88 20.44
N ILE A 515 -12.39 20.72 20.11
CA ILE A 515 -12.69 20.38 18.71
C ILE A 515 -13.78 21.32 18.16
N ASP A 516 -14.81 21.58 18.97
CA ASP A 516 -15.89 22.47 18.53
C ASP A 516 -15.34 23.87 18.29
N ALA A 517 -14.44 24.36 19.15
CA ALA A 517 -13.82 25.66 18.98
C ALA A 517 -12.97 25.69 17.70
N THR A 518 -12.22 24.61 17.46
CA THR A 518 -11.41 24.52 16.26
C THR A 518 -12.27 24.51 14.99
N LEU A 519 -13.40 23.84 15.02
CA LEU A 519 -14.31 23.76 13.88
C LEU A 519 -14.98 25.12 13.59
N ASN A 520 -15.08 26.00 14.58
CA ASN A 520 -15.59 27.37 14.32
C ASN A 520 -14.70 28.12 13.36
N ALA A 521 -13.41 27.75 13.26
CA ALA A 521 -12.48 28.38 12.35
C ALA A 521 -12.38 27.64 11.00
N ALA A 522 -13.16 26.59 10.79
CA ALA A 522 -13.11 25.85 9.54
C ALA A 522 -13.63 26.72 8.38
N PRO A 523 -12.93 26.71 7.25
CA PRO A 523 -13.47 27.41 6.09
C PRO A 523 -14.74 26.73 5.59
N GLY A 524 -15.57 27.49 4.88
CA GLY A 524 -16.85 26.99 4.40
C GLY A 524 -17.94 27.16 5.43
N VAL A 525 -19.12 26.67 5.11
CA VAL A 525 -20.32 26.84 5.93
C VAL A 525 -20.77 25.47 6.42
N ARG A 526 -21.11 25.37 7.71
CA ARG A 526 -21.58 24.11 8.28
C ARG A 526 -22.89 23.71 7.61
N GLN A 527 -22.98 22.46 7.17
CA GLN A 527 -24.21 21.91 6.61
C GLN A 527 -25.16 21.59 7.75
N THR A 528 -26.41 22.03 7.60
CA THR A 528 -27.42 21.82 8.63
C THR A 528 -28.24 20.54 8.38
N ASP A 529 -28.37 20.13 7.12
CA ASP A 529 -29.15 18.94 6.78
C ASP A 529 -28.30 17.68 7.00
N SER A 530 -28.97 16.56 7.33
CA SER A 530 -28.27 15.28 7.45
C SER A 530 -27.71 14.84 6.09
N PRO A 531 -26.53 14.24 6.05
CA PRO A 531 -25.99 13.75 4.79
C PRO A 531 -26.82 12.60 4.24
N LYS A 532 -26.85 12.47 2.92
CA LYS A 532 -27.56 11.41 2.22
C LYS A 532 -26.63 10.72 1.25
N PRO A 533 -26.69 9.39 1.15
CA PRO A 533 -25.89 8.71 0.15
C PRO A 533 -26.36 9.04 -1.26
N PRO A 534 -25.50 8.84 -2.26
CA PRO A 534 -25.91 9.11 -3.64
C PRO A 534 -27.03 8.21 -4.09
N ALA A 535 -27.85 8.71 -5.00
CA ALA A 535 -28.98 7.95 -5.55
C ALA A 535 -28.43 6.78 -6.40
N THR A 536 -29.22 5.70 -6.44
CA THR A 536 -28.89 4.57 -7.32
C THR A 536 -29.74 4.65 -8.59
N PHE A 537 -29.20 4.09 -9.67
CA PHE A 537 -29.87 4.06 -10.97
C PHE A 537 -29.83 2.64 -11.49
N PRO A 538 -30.99 2.00 -11.70
CA PRO A 538 -30.98 0.62 -12.22
C PRO A 538 -30.34 0.52 -13.57
N GLY A 539 -29.74 -0.64 -13.87
CA GLY A 539 -29.16 -0.90 -15.14
C GLY A 539 -27.64 -0.88 -15.13
N LYS A 540 -27.07 -1.19 -16.28
CA LYS A 540 -25.62 -1.34 -16.45
C LYS A 540 -25.09 -0.19 -17.29
N ARG A 541 -24.04 0.46 -16.80
CA ARG A 541 -23.39 1.59 -17.48
C ARG A 541 -21.89 1.34 -17.59
N TRP A 542 -21.36 1.55 -18.77
CA TRP A 542 -19.93 1.43 -19.04
C TRP A 542 -19.30 2.81 -19.09
N THR A 543 -18.18 2.98 -18.40
CA THR A 543 -17.41 4.22 -18.38
C THR A 543 -15.97 3.90 -18.68
N THR A 544 -15.35 4.67 -19.56
CA THR A 544 -13.98 4.42 -19.98
C THR A 544 -13.02 5.38 -19.30
N GLU A 545 -11.94 4.82 -18.72
CA GLU A 545 -10.81 5.58 -18.21
C GLU A 545 -9.59 5.14 -19.02
N ALA A 546 -9.35 5.81 -20.13
CA ALA A 546 -8.35 5.39 -21.10
C ALA A 546 -6.96 5.31 -20.48
N SER A 547 -6.19 4.33 -20.93
CA SER A 547 -4.84 4.10 -20.45
C SER A 547 -3.95 3.70 -21.60
N SER A 548 -2.65 4.01 -21.49
CA SER A 548 -1.66 3.63 -22.49
C SER A 548 -1.13 2.22 -22.30
N SER A 549 -1.56 1.53 -21.25
CA SER A 549 -1.10 0.18 -20.97
C SER A 549 -1.54 -0.81 -22.06
N LEU A 550 -0.72 -1.83 -22.28
CA LEU A 550 -1.06 -2.92 -23.19
C LEU A 550 -2.05 -3.91 -22.57
N GLU A 551 -2.20 -3.88 -21.24
CA GLU A 551 -3.14 -4.78 -20.57
C GLU A 551 -4.50 -4.11 -20.43
N ASP A 552 -5.54 -4.92 -20.47
CA ASP A 552 -6.90 -4.45 -20.27
C ASP A 552 -7.32 -4.70 -18.83
N ALA A 553 -8.16 -3.81 -18.29
CA ALA A 553 -8.66 -3.91 -16.94
C ALA A 553 -10.11 -3.49 -16.87
N VAL A 554 -10.87 -4.14 -16.01
CA VAL A 554 -12.27 -3.84 -15.78
C VAL A 554 -12.56 -3.88 -14.29
N LEU A 555 -13.36 -2.91 -13.84
CA LEU A 555 -13.84 -2.81 -12.48
C LEU A 555 -15.36 -2.69 -12.55
N VAL A 556 -16.07 -3.53 -11.79
CA VAL A 556 -17.53 -3.48 -11.75
C VAL A 556 -17.97 -3.16 -10.33
N PHE A 557 -18.65 -2.04 -10.17
CA PHE A 557 -19.17 -1.59 -8.88
C PHE A 557 -20.68 -1.72 -8.88
N CYS A 558 -21.21 -2.49 -7.92
CA CYS A 558 -22.61 -2.83 -7.86
C CYS A 558 -23.20 -2.34 -6.54
N PRO A 559 -23.76 -1.12 -6.49
CA PRO A 559 -24.33 -0.61 -5.24
C PRO A 559 -25.53 -1.43 -4.79
N ALA A 560 -25.71 -1.51 -3.47
CA ALA A 560 -26.92 -2.09 -2.90
C ALA A 560 -28.12 -1.25 -3.33
N PRO A 561 -29.30 -1.86 -3.42
CA PRO A 561 -30.49 -1.09 -3.88
C PRO A 561 -30.84 0.09 -2.98
N THR A 562 -30.65 -0.04 -1.67
CA THR A 562 -30.92 1.04 -0.73
C THR A 562 -29.73 1.21 0.21
N ALA A 563 -29.76 2.27 1.02
CA ALA A 563 -28.74 2.51 2.03
C ALA A 563 -29.13 1.96 3.40
N SER A 564 -30.13 1.10 3.47
CA SER A 564 -30.55 0.51 4.74
C SER A 564 -29.48 -0.42 5.30
N ILE A 565 -29.51 -0.61 6.62
CA ILE A 565 -28.59 -1.53 7.27
C ILE A 565 -28.86 -2.95 6.79
N GLU A 566 -30.13 -3.29 6.52
CA GLU A 566 -30.49 -4.62 6.00
C GLU A 566 -29.84 -4.89 4.65
N ASP A 567 -29.88 -3.91 3.74
CA ASP A 567 -29.23 -4.08 2.44
C ASP A 567 -27.72 -4.11 2.57
N GLU A 568 -27.16 -3.28 3.46
CA GLU A 568 -25.71 -3.33 3.70
C GLU A 568 -25.30 -4.73 4.20
N ALA A 569 -26.06 -5.29 5.15
CA ALA A 569 -25.75 -6.62 5.68
C ALA A 569 -25.81 -7.67 4.59
N ALA A 570 -26.85 -7.62 3.74
CA ALA A 570 -26.98 -8.59 2.65
C ALA A 570 -25.81 -8.49 1.66
N TRP A 571 -25.42 -7.25 1.31
CA TRP A 571 -24.30 -7.04 0.38
C TRP A 571 -22.98 -7.49 0.98
N ARG A 572 -22.76 -7.22 2.27
CA ARG A 572 -21.55 -7.68 2.93
C ARG A 572 -21.48 -9.20 3.01
N LEU A 573 -22.64 -9.84 3.24
CA LEU A 573 -22.66 -11.31 3.26
C LEU A 573 -22.40 -11.88 1.86
N LEU A 574 -22.96 -11.28 0.82
CA LEU A 574 -22.66 -11.68 -0.55
C LEU A 574 -21.19 -11.57 -0.86
N ALA A 575 -20.57 -10.46 -0.45
CA ALA A 575 -19.12 -10.28 -0.66
C ALA A 575 -18.34 -11.36 0.05
N HIS A 576 -18.74 -11.68 1.28
CA HIS A 576 -18.05 -12.68 2.09
C HIS A 576 -18.13 -14.05 1.45
N VAL A 577 -19.32 -14.43 0.99
CA VAL A 577 -19.54 -15.73 0.36
C VAL A 577 -18.78 -15.83 -0.98
N SER A 578 -18.74 -14.76 -1.74
CA SER A 578 -18.25 -14.80 -3.11
C SER A 578 -16.76 -14.53 -3.27
N GLN A 579 -16.08 -13.96 -2.26
CA GLN A 579 -14.73 -13.45 -2.43
C GLN A 579 -13.74 -14.56 -2.84
N ALA A 580 -13.67 -15.62 -2.08
CA ALA A 580 -12.75 -16.73 -2.39
C ALA A 580 -13.16 -17.43 -3.67
N LEU A 581 -14.45 -17.56 -3.92
CA LEU A 581 -14.96 -18.20 -5.12
C LEU A 581 -14.57 -17.41 -6.38
N PHE A 582 -14.67 -16.08 -6.32
CA PHE A 582 -14.30 -15.22 -7.42
C PHE A 582 -12.81 -15.32 -7.74
N TYR A 583 -11.98 -15.25 -6.70
CA TYR A 583 -10.54 -15.36 -6.86
C TYR A 583 -10.18 -16.72 -7.46
N GLN A 584 -10.77 -17.82 -6.92
CA GLN A 584 -10.50 -19.15 -7.39
C GLN A 584 -10.88 -19.30 -8.87
N ARG A 585 -12.06 -18.79 -9.25
CA ARG A 585 -12.52 -18.96 -10.64
C ARG A 585 -11.70 -18.15 -11.62
N LEU A 586 -11.50 -16.85 -11.35
CA LEU A 586 -10.87 -15.98 -12.35
C LEU A 586 -9.35 -16.02 -12.30
N ARG A 587 -8.79 -16.08 -11.10
CA ARG A 587 -7.34 -16.04 -10.92
C ARG A 587 -6.70 -17.42 -11.14
N VAL A 588 -7.28 -18.44 -10.57
CA VAL A 588 -6.65 -19.76 -10.54
C VAL A 588 -7.13 -20.64 -11.71
N GLU A 589 -8.44 -20.81 -11.86
CA GLU A 589 -8.98 -21.71 -12.88
C GLU A 589 -8.87 -21.13 -14.29
N LEU A 590 -9.31 -19.88 -14.48
CA LEU A 590 -9.29 -19.24 -15.79
C LEU A 590 -7.97 -18.56 -16.12
N GLN A 591 -7.13 -18.31 -15.11
CA GLN A 591 -5.80 -17.74 -15.30
C GLN A 591 -5.85 -16.43 -16.10
N LEU A 592 -6.82 -15.56 -15.76
CA LEU A 592 -7.00 -14.32 -16.51
C LEU A 592 -5.87 -13.34 -16.29
N GLY A 593 -5.28 -13.35 -15.09
CA GLY A 593 -4.18 -12.45 -14.74
C GLY A 593 -3.90 -12.51 -13.26
N TYR A 594 -2.91 -11.75 -12.84
CA TYR A 594 -2.51 -11.76 -11.44
C TYR A 594 -3.36 -10.82 -10.58
N ALA A 595 -3.98 -9.81 -11.17
CA ALA A 595 -4.77 -8.81 -10.45
C ALA A 595 -6.26 -9.13 -10.60
N VAL A 596 -6.77 -9.95 -9.68
CA VAL A 596 -8.18 -10.34 -9.62
C VAL A 596 -8.60 -10.20 -8.17
N PHE A 597 -9.71 -9.48 -7.93
CA PHE A 597 -10.18 -9.31 -6.56
C PHE A 597 -11.67 -8.96 -6.54
N SER A 598 -12.28 -9.19 -5.39
CA SER A 598 -13.65 -8.73 -5.13
C SER A 598 -13.79 -8.37 -3.67
N GLY A 599 -14.83 -7.62 -3.33
CA GLY A 599 -15.07 -7.23 -1.95
C GLY A 599 -16.14 -6.17 -1.85
N ILE A 600 -16.13 -5.47 -0.72
CA ILE A 600 -17.04 -4.37 -0.44
C ILE A 600 -16.31 -3.04 -0.63
N ARG A 601 -16.99 -2.09 -1.23
CA ARG A 601 -16.52 -0.71 -1.30
C ARG A 601 -17.68 0.20 -0.90
N GLN A 602 -17.39 1.18 -0.04
CA GLN A 602 -18.39 2.17 0.34
C GLN A 602 -18.01 3.53 -0.23
N ILE A 603 -18.94 4.18 -0.91
CA ILE A 603 -18.71 5.49 -1.51
C ILE A 603 -19.79 6.42 -0.99
N ASN A 604 -19.36 7.38 -0.17
CA ASN A 604 -20.23 8.44 0.34
C ASN A 604 -21.48 7.86 1.01
N GLY A 605 -21.30 6.79 1.79
CA GLY A 605 -22.38 6.14 2.52
C GLY A 605 -23.09 5.02 1.77
N ARG A 606 -22.80 4.84 0.50
CA ARG A 606 -23.42 3.78 -0.30
C ARG A 606 -22.53 2.53 -0.29
N THR A 607 -23.09 1.41 0.10
CA THR A 607 -22.38 0.13 0.10
C THR A 607 -22.53 -0.54 -1.26
N GLY A 608 -21.44 -1.06 -1.82
CA GLY A 608 -21.47 -1.77 -3.08
C GLY A 608 -20.52 -2.94 -3.12
N LEU A 609 -20.86 -3.91 -3.97
CA LEU A 609 -19.96 -5.00 -4.30
C LEU A 609 -19.00 -4.52 -5.40
N LEU A 610 -17.78 -4.95 -5.29
CA LEU A 610 -16.73 -4.56 -6.23
C LEU A 610 -16.08 -5.83 -6.78
N PHE A 611 -15.98 -5.90 -8.12
CA PHE A 611 -15.28 -6.98 -8.80
C PHE A 611 -14.27 -6.37 -9.75
N GLY A 612 -13.04 -6.89 -9.74
CA GLY A 612 -12.02 -6.33 -10.61
C GLY A 612 -11.08 -7.37 -11.17
N ALA A 613 -10.61 -7.12 -12.39
CA ALA A 613 -9.65 -7.99 -13.03
C ALA A 613 -8.84 -7.23 -14.07
N GLN A 614 -7.56 -7.58 -14.17
CA GLN A 614 -6.65 -7.07 -15.20
C GLN A 614 -5.98 -8.26 -15.85
N SER A 615 -5.83 -8.21 -17.18
CA SER A 615 -5.30 -9.36 -17.91
C SER A 615 -4.43 -8.91 -19.09
N PRO A 616 -3.33 -9.62 -19.33
CA PRO A 616 -2.55 -9.42 -20.55
C PRO A 616 -3.11 -10.17 -21.77
N SER A 617 -4.04 -11.11 -21.56
CA SER A 617 -4.51 -12.00 -22.61
C SER A 617 -5.98 -11.85 -22.94
N CYS A 618 -6.80 -11.27 -22.04
CA CYS A 618 -8.21 -11.04 -22.28
C CYS A 618 -8.48 -9.55 -22.44
N ASP A 619 -9.33 -9.20 -23.40
CA ASP A 619 -9.70 -7.81 -23.53
C ASP A 619 -10.77 -7.42 -22.52
N ALA A 620 -11.05 -6.12 -22.40
CA ALA A 620 -11.96 -5.61 -21.39
C ALA A 620 -13.37 -6.23 -21.52
N GLY A 621 -13.84 -6.40 -22.73
CA GLY A 621 -15.15 -7.03 -22.96
C GLY A 621 -15.19 -8.46 -22.46
N GLN A 622 -14.12 -9.22 -22.73
CA GLN A 622 -14.02 -10.59 -22.26
C GLN A 622 -13.93 -10.66 -20.74
N LEU A 623 -13.15 -9.76 -20.14
CA LEU A 623 -13.06 -9.69 -18.68
C LEU A 623 -14.43 -9.41 -18.07
N PHE A 624 -15.15 -8.45 -18.66
CA PHE A 624 -16.48 -8.14 -18.17
C PHE A 624 -17.42 -9.33 -18.29
N GLN A 625 -17.35 -10.07 -19.41
CA GLN A 625 -18.19 -11.26 -19.59
C GLN A 625 -17.90 -12.32 -18.53
N HIS A 626 -16.63 -12.52 -18.19
CA HIS A 626 -16.29 -13.47 -17.11
C HIS A 626 -16.86 -13.02 -15.76
N ILE A 627 -16.79 -11.72 -15.47
CA ILE A 627 -17.36 -11.19 -14.21
C ILE A 627 -18.87 -11.34 -14.23
N GLU A 628 -19.51 -11.00 -15.34
CA GLU A 628 -20.96 -11.10 -15.49
C GLU A 628 -21.44 -12.55 -15.32
N THR A 629 -20.71 -13.49 -15.93
CA THR A 629 -21.03 -14.92 -15.82
C THR A 629 -20.89 -15.38 -14.37
N PHE A 630 -19.83 -14.95 -13.70
CA PHE A 630 -19.66 -15.30 -12.29
C PHE A 630 -20.83 -14.80 -11.43
N ILE A 631 -21.22 -13.55 -11.63
CA ILE A 631 -22.35 -12.98 -10.88
C ILE A 631 -23.62 -13.76 -11.16
N GLY A 632 -23.85 -14.14 -12.42
CA GLY A 632 -25.03 -14.90 -12.80
C GLY A 632 -25.11 -16.28 -12.17
N ARG A 633 -23.96 -16.83 -11.76
CA ARG A 633 -23.94 -18.14 -11.12
C ARG A 633 -23.92 -18.06 -9.59
N LEU A 634 -23.94 -16.86 -9.03
CA LEU A 634 -23.96 -16.72 -7.57
C LEU A 634 -25.16 -17.39 -6.89
N PRO A 635 -26.39 -17.37 -7.47
CA PRO A 635 -27.49 -18.06 -6.79
C PRO A 635 -27.19 -19.53 -6.52
N GLU A 636 -26.56 -20.24 -7.46
CA GLU A 636 -26.19 -21.65 -7.25
C GLU A 636 -25.17 -21.79 -6.12
N ARG A 637 -24.16 -20.89 -6.09
CA ARG A 637 -23.16 -20.91 -5.05
C ARG A 637 -23.74 -20.62 -3.68
N VAL A 638 -24.72 -19.71 -3.61
CA VAL A 638 -25.39 -19.37 -2.36
C VAL A 638 -26.20 -20.57 -1.84
N ARG A 639 -26.88 -21.27 -2.73
CA ARG A 639 -27.66 -22.45 -2.32
C ARG A 639 -26.75 -23.52 -1.72
N ASP A 640 -25.51 -23.66 -2.23
CA ASP A 640 -24.58 -24.66 -1.76
C ASP A 640 -23.78 -24.22 -0.53
N ALA A 641 -23.85 -22.94 -0.16
CA ALA A 641 -23.06 -22.41 0.95
C ALA A 641 -23.75 -22.71 2.29
N ASP A 642 -22.93 -22.88 3.32
CA ASP A 642 -23.43 -22.92 4.69
C ASP A 642 -23.61 -21.47 5.15
N VAL A 643 -24.79 -20.92 4.88
CA VAL A 643 -25.05 -19.50 5.12
C VAL A 643 -24.94 -19.18 6.61
N SER A 644 -25.42 -20.08 7.47
CA SER A 644 -25.37 -19.87 8.91
C SER A 644 -23.92 -19.71 9.39
N GLU A 645 -23.01 -20.55 8.89
CA GLU A 645 -21.60 -20.49 9.26
C GLU A 645 -20.94 -19.23 8.71
N GLN A 646 -21.32 -18.84 7.50
CA GLN A 646 -20.80 -17.61 6.89
C GLN A 646 -21.25 -16.37 7.66
N ILE A 647 -22.50 -16.34 8.11
CA ILE A 647 -23.01 -15.22 8.91
C ILE A 647 -22.22 -15.12 10.21
N LYS A 648 -21.98 -16.28 10.86
CA LYS A 648 -21.25 -16.29 12.12
C LYS A 648 -19.83 -15.76 11.95
N ALA A 649 -19.13 -16.20 10.92
CA ALA A 649 -17.77 -15.75 10.66
C ALA A 649 -17.73 -14.26 10.33
N LEU A 650 -18.66 -13.80 9.50
CA LEU A 650 -18.69 -12.39 9.12
C LEU A 650 -19.06 -11.50 10.30
N SER A 651 -20.06 -11.92 11.08
CA SER A 651 -20.50 -11.13 12.23
C SER A 651 -19.37 -10.95 13.25
N ALA A 652 -18.52 -11.99 13.40
CA ALA A 652 -17.38 -11.91 14.31
C ALA A 652 -16.38 -10.83 13.89
N GLN A 653 -16.27 -10.57 12.58
CA GLN A 653 -15.35 -9.53 12.09
C GLN A 653 -15.77 -8.12 12.53
N PHE A 654 -17.06 -7.91 12.84
CA PHE A 654 -17.56 -6.60 13.22
C PHE A 654 -17.62 -6.40 14.74
N GLU A 655 -17.09 -7.35 15.52
CA GLU A 655 -16.86 -7.08 16.94
C GLU A 655 -15.80 -5.99 17.05
N PRO A 656 -16.04 -4.94 17.86
CA PRO A 656 -15.05 -3.87 17.94
C PRO A 656 -13.66 -4.34 18.33
N SER A 657 -13.56 -5.37 19.18
CA SER A 657 -12.27 -5.91 19.58
C SER A 657 -11.53 -6.63 18.45
N SER A 658 -12.23 -6.99 17.38
CA SER A 658 -11.64 -7.70 16.23
C SER A 658 -11.25 -6.80 15.08
N MET A 659 -11.66 -5.53 15.11
CA MET A 659 -11.40 -4.60 14.01
C MET A 659 -10.26 -3.65 14.34
N PRO A 660 -9.34 -3.41 13.39
CA PRO A 660 -8.42 -2.30 13.55
C PRO A 660 -9.17 -0.99 13.74
N ASP A 661 -8.60 -0.08 14.54
CA ASP A 661 -9.27 1.17 14.88
C ASP A 661 -9.66 1.97 13.65
N GLN A 662 -8.77 2.04 12.65
CA GLN A 662 -9.06 2.81 11.44
C GLN A 662 -10.23 2.20 10.65
N GLN A 663 -10.28 0.87 10.55
CA GLN A 663 -11.39 0.21 9.88
C GLN A 663 -12.72 0.52 10.59
N GLN A 664 -12.70 0.46 11.92
CA GLN A 664 -13.89 0.74 12.70
C GLN A 664 -14.38 2.18 12.50
N THR A 665 -13.46 3.15 12.54
CA THR A 665 -13.85 4.54 12.35
C THR A 665 -14.27 4.84 10.92
N ASP A 666 -13.66 4.21 9.93
CA ASP A 666 -14.11 4.36 8.54
C ASP A 666 -15.53 3.84 8.36
N MET A 667 -15.86 2.72 8.98
CA MET A 667 -17.23 2.19 8.92
C MET A 667 -18.22 3.13 9.61
N GLN A 668 -17.83 3.69 10.74
CA GLN A 668 -18.67 4.68 11.44
C GLN A 668 -18.89 5.93 10.60
N TRP A 669 -17.83 6.38 9.92
CA TRP A 669 -17.92 7.54 9.04
C TRP A 669 -18.90 7.28 7.89
N GLN A 670 -18.77 6.12 7.25
CA GLN A 670 -19.70 5.78 6.15
C GLN A 670 -21.13 5.63 6.66
N ALA A 671 -21.32 5.08 7.85
CA ALA A 671 -22.64 5.00 8.45
C ALA A 671 -23.22 6.40 8.71
N HIS A 672 -22.39 7.32 9.17
CA HIS A 672 -22.78 8.70 9.38
C HIS A 672 -23.22 9.35 8.06
N LEU A 673 -22.46 9.11 6.99
CA LEU A 673 -22.78 9.63 5.66
C LEU A 673 -24.08 9.05 5.12
N ALA A 674 -24.44 7.83 5.53
CA ALA A 674 -25.69 7.20 5.12
C ALA A 674 -26.89 7.64 5.98
N GLY A 675 -26.63 8.43 7.01
CA GLY A 675 -27.68 8.92 7.89
C GLY A 675 -28.04 8.00 9.05
N HIS A 676 -27.21 6.98 9.30
CA HIS A 676 -27.46 6.06 10.42
C HIS A 676 -26.99 6.67 11.73
N GLN A 677 -27.62 6.25 12.82
CA GLN A 677 -27.30 6.72 14.17
C GLN A 677 -27.09 5.52 15.08
N GLY A 678 -26.41 5.77 16.21
CA GLY A 678 -26.13 4.74 17.19
C GLY A 678 -24.94 3.86 16.80
N SER A 679 -24.83 2.72 17.47
CA SER A 679 -23.72 1.80 17.19
C SER A 679 -23.97 1.04 15.90
N HIS A 680 -23.23 1.39 14.88
CA HIS A 680 -23.39 0.75 13.57
C HIS A 680 -22.96 -0.72 13.61
N SER A 681 -21.88 -1.03 14.32
CA SER A 681 -21.42 -2.43 14.42
C SER A 681 -22.49 -3.34 14.98
N GLN A 682 -23.15 -2.91 16.07
CA GLN A 682 -24.20 -3.71 16.69
C GLN A 682 -25.39 -3.86 15.76
N ALA A 683 -25.80 -2.75 15.12
CA ALA A 683 -26.93 -2.78 14.20
C ALA A 683 -26.64 -3.71 13.02
N LEU A 684 -25.41 -3.67 12.52
CA LEU A 684 -24.99 -4.53 11.41
C LEU A 684 -24.99 -5.99 11.83
N GLN A 685 -24.50 -6.31 13.02
CA GLN A 685 -24.50 -7.68 13.52
C GLN A 685 -25.92 -8.21 13.68
N ARG A 686 -26.85 -7.37 14.18
CA ARG A 686 -28.25 -7.77 14.29
C ARG A 686 -28.86 -8.04 12.92
N ALA A 687 -28.57 -7.16 11.95
CA ALA A 687 -29.09 -7.34 10.59
C ALA A 687 -28.55 -8.62 9.97
N LEU A 688 -27.27 -8.91 10.19
CA LEU A 688 -26.65 -10.15 9.69
C LEU A 688 -27.31 -11.37 10.29
N SER A 689 -27.62 -11.34 11.59
CA SER A 689 -28.23 -12.49 12.26
C SER A 689 -29.65 -12.77 11.77
N ASN A 690 -30.31 -11.78 11.17
CA ASN A 690 -31.66 -11.95 10.63
C ASN A 690 -31.65 -12.45 9.18
N LEU A 691 -30.49 -12.59 8.56
CA LEU A 691 -30.40 -13.10 7.19
C LEU A 691 -30.45 -14.61 7.18
N ASP A 692 -30.94 -15.15 6.07
CA ASP A 692 -30.93 -16.59 5.83
C ASP A 692 -30.67 -16.83 4.34
N THR A 693 -30.73 -18.10 3.93
CA THR A 693 -30.49 -18.44 2.53
C THR A 693 -31.46 -17.72 1.59
N HIS A 694 -32.73 -17.63 1.99
CA HIS A 694 -33.73 -16.95 1.17
C HIS A 694 -33.41 -15.46 1.00
N SER A 695 -33.00 -14.79 2.09
CA SER A 695 -32.60 -13.37 2.03
C SER A 695 -31.43 -13.20 1.07
N LEU A 696 -30.47 -14.10 1.15
CA LEU A 696 -29.25 -14.00 0.33
C LEU A 696 -29.58 -14.27 -1.14
N LEU A 697 -30.47 -15.21 -1.42
CA LEU A 697 -30.92 -15.47 -2.79
C LEU A 697 -31.64 -14.27 -3.38
N THR A 698 -32.47 -13.58 -2.57
CA THR A 698 -33.12 -12.36 -3.00
C THR A 698 -32.08 -11.30 -3.35
N ALA A 699 -31.02 -11.20 -2.54
CA ALA A 699 -29.93 -10.25 -2.80
C ALA A 699 -29.21 -10.59 -4.12
N THR A 700 -28.96 -11.87 -4.39
CA THR A 700 -28.32 -12.26 -5.65
C THR A 700 -29.22 -11.90 -6.85
N GLU A 701 -30.52 -12.03 -6.69
CA GLU A 701 -31.46 -11.66 -7.75
C GLU A 701 -31.39 -10.14 -8.01
N GLN A 702 -31.38 -9.34 -6.95
CA GLN A 702 -31.26 -7.89 -7.09
C GLN A 702 -29.92 -7.53 -7.74
N LEU A 703 -28.85 -8.21 -7.37
CA LEU A 703 -27.53 -7.97 -7.96
C LEU A 703 -27.53 -8.32 -9.44
N THR A 704 -28.04 -9.49 -9.79
CA THR A 704 -28.08 -9.94 -11.19
C THR A 704 -28.93 -9.01 -12.05
N ASN A 705 -30.03 -8.51 -11.50
CA ASN A 705 -30.93 -7.62 -12.23
C ASN A 705 -30.44 -6.16 -12.24
N ALA A 706 -29.29 -5.89 -11.65
CA ALA A 706 -28.75 -4.54 -11.55
C ALA A 706 -29.76 -3.55 -10.95
N THR A 707 -30.45 -3.98 -9.89
CA THR A 707 -31.48 -3.15 -9.25
C THR A 707 -30.87 -1.87 -8.70
N GLY A 708 -29.71 -1.96 -8.06
CA GLY A 708 -28.99 -0.78 -7.60
C GLY A 708 -28.03 -0.21 -8.63
N GLY A 709 -27.95 -0.86 -9.78
CA GLY A 709 -27.06 -0.47 -10.86
C GLY A 709 -25.75 -1.20 -10.86
N TRP A 710 -25.13 -1.24 -12.04
CA TRP A 710 -23.75 -1.65 -12.19
C TRP A 710 -23.01 -0.51 -12.86
N LEU A 711 -21.96 -0.02 -12.22
CA LEU A 711 -21.03 0.90 -12.88
C LEU A 711 -19.81 0.09 -13.30
N ILE A 712 -19.60 0.00 -14.62
CA ILE A 712 -18.46 -0.71 -15.18
C ILE A 712 -17.44 0.34 -15.61
N VAL A 713 -16.25 0.29 -15.01
CA VAL A 713 -15.17 1.20 -15.35
C VAL A 713 -14.05 0.37 -15.97
N ALA A 714 -13.68 0.72 -17.19
CA ALA A 714 -12.68 -0.04 -17.93
C ALA A 714 -11.69 0.90 -18.60
N ASN A 715 -10.52 0.38 -18.95
CA ASN A 715 -9.54 1.20 -19.67
C ASN A 715 -9.68 1.14 -21.17
N ARG A 716 -10.74 0.49 -21.68
CA ARG A 716 -11.07 0.43 -23.11
C ARG A 716 -12.56 0.69 -23.28
N PRO A 717 -12.98 1.22 -24.45
CA PRO A 717 -14.40 1.41 -24.70
C PRO A 717 -15.15 0.08 -24.78
N ALA A 718 -16.46 0.13 -24.51
CA ALA A 718 -17.32 -1.03 -24.68
C ALA A 718 -17.44 -1.40 -26.16
N ASN A 719 -17.52 -2.70 -26.46
CA ASN A 719 -17.78 -3.14 -27.81
C ASN A 719 -19.29 -3.43 -28.00
N ALA A 720 -19.72 -3.63 -29.24
CA ALA A 720 -21.14 -3.78 -29.53
C ALA A 720 -21.76 -5.06 -28.97
N ALA A 721 -20.92 -6.02 -28.57
CA ALA A 721 -21.43 -7.29 -28.05
C ALA A 721 -21.87 -7.19 -26.58
N ILE A 722 -21.57 -6.09 -25.89
CA ILE A 722 -21.88 -5.94 -24.47
C ILE A 722 -23.27 -5.31 -24.32
N PRO A 723 -24.23 -6.02 -23.69
CA PRO A 723 -25.56 -5.43 -23.50
C PRO A 723 -25.54 -4.43 -22.35
N LEU A 724 -25.67 -3.15 -22.67
CA LEU A 724 -25.72 -2.08 -21.71
C LEU A 724 -27.13 -1.54 -21.58
N SER A 725 -27.56 -1.30 -20.34
CA SER A 725 -28.89 -0.73 -20.08
C SER A 725 -28.86 0.79 -20.14
N LEU A 726 -27.69 1.40 -19.99
CA LEU A 726 -27.53 2.85 -19.95
C LEU A 726 -26.44 3.25 -20.95
N PRO A 727 -26.47 4.50 -21.45
CA PRO A 727 -25.46 4.93 -22.42
C PRO A 727 -24.05 4.85 -21.86
N GLU A 728 -23.11 4.56 -22.74
CA GLU A 728 -21.68 4.56 -22.40
C GLU A 728 -21.23 5.99 -22.16
N ARG A 729 -20.39 6.20 -21.16
CA ARG A 729 -19.76 7.49 -20.90
C ARG A 729 -18.29 7.50 -21.30
#